data_c35de8d25ce60f1ad7a809eb639857cd
#
_entry.id   c35de8d25ce60f1ad7a809eb639857cd
#
_cell.length_a   1.000
_cell.length_b   1.000
_cell.length_c   1.000
_cell.angle_alpha   90.00
_cell.angle_beta   90.00
_cell.angle_gamma   90.00
#
_symmetry.space_group_name_H-M   'P 1'
#
loop_
_entity.id
_entity.type
_entity.pdbx_description
1 polymer ?
#
loop_
_entity_poly.entity_id
_entity_poly.type
_entity_poly.pdbx_seq_one_letter_code
_entity_poly.pdbx_strand_id
1 'polypeptide(L)'
;MKPIYRLTVPILLGLTLGACGGSDDDDEDPNPIESQQFAIKGKVKGLTNTLKLTLQTNGQTVETLSVQSDGTDKAFAFSNMQNEGVSFAITVNTQPTAQTCTVANGSGTLSQSNAETALVTCETNANAELTGIFRDSPVAGIHYQTDSQTDGTTSDIGEFQYLQGEQVTFSVGAIQFPSTAASALVTPTEIAAGNEVTKVNILQLLQTLDQDCDVENGIQIKSSHHDLLANTVLDISSTDFDSQLNTAFASLGSGLSLIGEAQALSHFDNSNRNLLLGSWLLSEGAGQSNILTFIDHSRYLLIHESSGDGGQAAASVEYGNYSWDSVTGSFSVSLIGQSDGSGGLYDGSSVVNKAEVSLTTLKLTLTDNGASNITLTRIEDASDALIGTWHVYDPETENDSFVTFLPNQAYAIVHTANSDSYEGQSPQAQSGEFGHYVKDASGYKFTASVESDGPNGLYDAQSADAHQFSSISTSQWGEMMATENGPDGGTFTLDKVGSFVTELVDKPSAAAGTSLGRITSVRDIEGFSYDATVNRLLQFDLTFATDTQNRCTTEFANGQCGARYNMLVQNVSENDMGDVIGDISLNEVTSNAQVNSDFYMTTAGTLHFAFSGSQTMTISPLLGKSCQGNQRALVSLTDTSNNQSLWLVELTPAAL
;
A
#
# COMPACT_ATOMS: atom_id res chain seq x y z
N MET A 1 -32.15 16.66 -21.53
CA MET A 1 -32.18 15.79 -22.71
C MET A 1 -31.15 16.31 -23.71
N LYS A 2 -29.95 15.76 -23.64
CA LYS A 2 -28.92 15.83 -24.68
C LYS A 2 -28.35 14.41 -24.84
N PRO A 3 -28.02 13.99 -26.05
CA PRO A 3 -27.81 12.58 -26.35
C PRO A 3 -26.41 12.11 -25.98
N ILE A 4 -26.40 10.87 -25.55
CA ILE A 4 -25.28 10.01 -25.27
C ILE A 4 -24.43 9.83 -26.53
N TYR A 5 -23.14 10.12 -26.47
CA TYR A 5 -22.21 9.80 -27.55
C TYR A 5 -21.59 8.43 -27.29
N ARG A 6 -21.86 7.54 -28.22
CA ARG A 6 -21.11 6.27 -28.38
C ARG A 6 -19.69 6.61 -28.84
N LEU A 7 -18.72 5.96 -28.21
CA LEU A 7 -17.34 5.94 -28.71
C LEU A 7 -17.33 5.41 -30.13
N THR A 8 -17.01 6.28 -31.08
CA THR A 8 -16.55 5.92 -32.41
C THR A 8 -15.31 6.73 -32.71
N VAL A 9 -14.20 6.03 -32.80
CA VAL A 9 -12.90 6.55 -33.25
C VAL A 9 -13.03 7.24 -34.60
N PRO A 10 -12.68 8.49 -34.79
CA PRO A 10 -12.51 9.07 -36.10
C PRO A 10 -11.06 8.96 -36.55
N ILE A 11 -10.83 8.10 -37.54
CA ILE A 11 -9.66 8.19 -38.42
C ILE A 11 -9.82 9.47 -39.24
N LEU A 12 -9.01 10.49 -39.00
CA LEU A 12 -8.99 11.68 -39.84
C LEU A 12 -7.79 11.62 -40.78
N LEU A 13 -8.08 11.22 -42.00
CA LEU A 13 -7.19 11.31 -43.14
C LEU A 13 -7.35 12.72 -43.75
N GLY A 14 -6.41 13.60 -43.51
CA GLY A 14 -6.39 14.93 -44.13
C GLY A 14 -5.38 15.02 -45.26
N LEU A 15 -5.84 14.82 -46.49
CA LEU A 15 -5.09 15.23 -47.70
C LEU A 15 -5.42 16.70 -47.98
N THR A 16 -4.43 17.57 -48.03
CA THR A 16 -4.53 18.85 -48.71
C THR A 16 -3.46 18.91 -49.80
N LEU A 17 -3.91 18.83 -51.03
CA LEU A 17 -3.14 19.21 -52.22
C LEU A 17 -3.21 20.73 -52.40
N GLY A 18 -2.10 21.36 -52.48
CA GLY A 18 -1.98 22.74 -52.93
C GLY A 18 -0.77 22.89 -53.85
N ALA A 19 -1.03 23.15 -55.10
CA ALA A 19 -0.03 23.22 -56.15
C ALA A 19 0.42 24.66 -56.44
N CYS A 20 1.59 24.75 -57.01
CA CYS A 20 2.16 25.69 -57.96
C CYS A 20 3.03 26.87 -57.47
N GLY A 21 4.31 26.78 -57.83
CA GLY A 21 4.94 27.71 -58.77
C GLY A 21 6.15 28.47 -58.23
N GLY A 22 7.34 28.20 -58.79
CA GLY A 22 8.48 29.13 -58.79
C GLY A 22 9.83 28.46 -58.60
N SER A 23 10.58 28.36 -59.71
CA SER A 23 11.97 27.94 -59.79
C SER A 23 12.91 28.78 -58.95
N ASP A 24 13.90 28.11 -58.31
CA ASP A 24 15.33 28.42 -58.47
C ASP A 24 16.18 27.36 -57.76
N ASP A 25 17.28 27.01 -58.37
CA ASP A 25 18.26 26.02 -57.96
C ASP A 25 18.94 26.40 -56.65
N ASP A 26 18.98 25.44 -55.73
CA ASP A 26 20.08 25.31 -54.75
C ASP A 26 20.06 23.90 -54.13
N ASP A 27 21.23 23.35 -53.92
CA ASP A 27 21.56 22.00 -53.50
C ASP A 27 20.69 21.49 -52.33
N GLU A 28 19.78 20.57 -52.58
CA GLU A 28 19.07 19.81 -51.55
C GLU A 28 20.02 18.76 -50.93
N ASP A 29 20.47 19.05 -49.73
CA ASP A 29 20.90 18.03 -48.78
C ASP A 29 19.73 17.06 -48.56
N PRO A 30 19.88 15.74 -48.73
CA PRO A 30 18.76 14.79 -48.61
C PRO A 30 18.30 14.78 -47.14
N ASN A 31 17.15 15.43 -46.91
CA ASN A 31 16.42 15.35 -45.67
C ASN A 31 16.34 13.87 -45.20
N PRO A 32 16.82 13.49 -44.03
CA PRO A 32 16.76 12.12 -43.61
C PRO A 32 15.29 11.66 -43.63
N ILE A 33 15.02 10.64 -44.43
CA ILE A 33 13.72 9.98 -44.45
C ILE A 33 13.45 9.50 -43.04
N GLU A 34 12.56 10.15 -42.30
CA GLU A 34 12.09 9.64 -41.00
C GLU A 34 11.59 8.23 -41.24
N SER A 35 12.29 7.25 -40.68
CA SER A 35 11.92 5.84 -40.78
C SER A 35 10.62 5.65 -40.04
N GLN A 36 9.55 5.33 -40.73
CA GLN A 36 8.25 5.07 -40.15
C GLN A 36 8.35 3.87 -39.20
N GLN A 37 7.96 4.06 -37.96
CA GLN A 37 7.98 3.02 -36.91
C GLN A 37 6.58 2.44 -36.70
N PHE A 38 6.53 1.16 -36.35
CA PHE A 38 5.31 0.38 -36.20
C PHE A 38 5.25 -0.27 -34.84
N ALA A 39 4.04 -0.31 -34.23
CA ALA A 39 3.78 -0.93 -32.97
C ALA A 39 3.56 -2.44 -33.09
N ILE A 40 3.98 -3.18 -32.08
CA ILE A 40 3.71 -4.62 -31.91
C ILE A 40 2.68 -4.78 -30.79
N LYS A 41 1.53 -5.37 -31.12
CA LYS A 41 0.34 -5.45 -30.28
C LYS A 41 -0.25 -6.85 -30.29
N GLY A 42 -1.17 -7.12 -29.35
CA GLY A 42 -1.91 -8.38 -29.32
C GLY A 42 -3.06 -8.35 -28.31
N LYS A 43 -3.58 -9.54 -28.05
CA LYS A 43 -4.65 -9.76 -27.05
C LYS A 43 -4.28 -10.90 -26.13
N VAL A 44 -4.70 -10.81 -24.88
CA VAL A 44 -4.64 -11.89 -23.89
C VAL A 44 -6.06 -12.28 -23.52
N LYS A 45 -6.32 -13.58 -23.50
CA LYS A 45 -7.61 -14.17 -23.13
C LYS A 45 -7.46 -15.11 -21.95
N GLY A 46 -8.45 -15.11 -21.08
CA GLY A 46 -8.54 -16.02 -19.93
C GLY A 46 -7.52 -15.75 -18.84
N LEU A 47 -6.90 -14.58 -18.83
CA LEU A 47 -5.95 -14.21 -17.79
C LEU A 47 -6.67 -13.92 -16.46
N THR A 48 -6.16 -14.49 -15.35
CA THR A 48 -6.71 -14.24 -13.99
C THR A 48 -5.72 -13.54 -13.06
N ASN A 49 -4.43 -13.55 -13.41
CA ASN A 49 -3.35 -12.95 -12.64
C ASN A 49 -2.41 -12.14 -13.54
N THR A 50 -1.23 -11.77 -13.05
CA THR A 50 -0.24 -11.04 -13.83
C THR A 50 0.56 -11.96 -14.75
N LEU A 51 0.62 -11.61 -16.03
CA LEU A 51 1.43 -12.25 -17.07
C LEU A 51 2.56 -11.30 -17.47
N LYS A 52 3.81 -11.80 -17.57
CA LYS A 52 4.90 -11.03 -18.19
C LYS A 52 5.22 -11.57 -19.58
N LEU A 53 5.20 -10.68 -20.56
CA LEU A 53 5.56 -10.96 -21.96
C LEU A 53 6.88 -10.31 -22.30
N THR A 54 7.71 -10.98 -23.09
CA THR A 54 8.96 -10.42 -23.62
C THR A 54 8.82 -10.21 -25.12
N LEU A 55 9.16 -9.02 -25.58
CA LEU A 55 9.37 -8.70 -26.97
C LEU A 55 10.85 -8.88 -27.32
N GLN A 56 11.12 -9.67 -28.33
CA GLN A 56 12.44 -9.79 -28.95
C GLN A 56 12.38 -9.25 -30.37
N THR A 57 13.41 -8.51 -30.76
CA THR A 57 13.60 -8.06 -32.15
C THR A 57 14.98 -8.50 -32.63
N ASN A 58 15.04 -9.09 -33.83
CA ASN A 58 16.28 -9.67 -34.38
C ASN A 58 17.00 -10.60 -33.40
N GLY A 59 16.24 -11.32 -32.57
CA GLY A 59 16.75 -12.25 -31.56
C GLY A 59 17.27 -11.63 -30.25
N GLN A 60 17.11 -10.32 -30.07
CA GLN A 60 17.48 -9.63 -28.83
C GLN A 60 16.22 -9.18 -28.09
N THR A 61 16.20 -9.32 -26.77
CA THR A 61 15.13 -8.80 -25.92
C THR A 61 15.22 -7.28 -25.88
N VAL A 62 14.12 -6.61 -26.24
CA VAL A 62 14.02 -5.15 -26.29
C VAL A 62 13.03 -4.58 -25.26
N GLU A 63 12.05 -5.39 -24.82
CA GLU A 63 11.06 -4.96 -23.84
C GLU A 63 10.46 -6.15 -23.10
N THR A 64 10.13 -5.96 -21.83
CA THR A 64 9.28 -6.87 -21.03
C THR A 64 8.06 -6.10 -20.56
N LEU A 65 6.88 -6.62 -20.90
CA LEU A 65 5.58 -6.00 -20.61
C LEU A 65 4.84 -6.85 -19.58
N SER A 66 4.36 -6.23 -18.50
CA SER A 66 3.44 -6.85 -17.56
C SER A 66 1.99 -6.58 -17.99
N VAL A 67 1.20 -7.65 -18.13
CA VAL A 67 -0.24 -7.58 -18.41
C VAL A 67 -0.97 -8.08 -17.18
N GLN A 68 -1.77 -7.24 -16.56
CA GLN A 68 -2.58 -7.59 -15.40
C GLN A 68 -4.01 -7.91 -15.81
N SER A 69 -4.62 -8.86 -15.09
CA SER A 69 -6.02 -9.24 -15.31
C SER A 69 -6.95 -8.28 -14.59
N ASP A 70 -8.09 -8.00 -15.22
CA ASP A 70 -9.28 -7.40 -14.59
C ASP A 70 -10.51 -8.32 -14.73
N GLY A 71 -10.27 -9.58 -15.06
CA GLY A 71 -11.32 -10.56 -15.33
C GLY A 71 -11.88 -10.51 -16.76
N THR A 72 -11.34 -9.65 -17.63
CA THR A 72 -11.76 -9.55 -19.05
C THR A 72 -10.60 -9.85 -20.00
N ASP A 73 -10.91 -10.06 -21.27
CA ASP A 73 -9.90 -10.17 -22.33
C ASP A 73 -9.17 -8.83 -22.49
N LYS A 74 -7.85 -8.85 -22.45
CA LYS A 74 -7.00 -7.64 -22.51
C LYS A 74 -6.34 -7.47 -23.87
N ALA A 75 -6.32 -6.23 -24.37
CA ALA A 75 -5.38 -5.84 -25.41
C ALA A 75 -4.05 -5.43 -24.77
N PHE A 76 -2.94 -5.69 -25.44
CA PHE A 76 -1.62 -5.20 -25.04
C PHE A 76 -0.88 -4.58 -26.21
N ALA A 77 0.03 -3.66 -25.92
CA ALA A 77 0.94 -3.06 -26.87
C ALA A 77 2.30 -2.87 -26.22
N PHE A 78 3.36 -3.20 -26.95
CA PHE A 78 4.71 -2.85 -26.54
C PHE A 78 4.98 -1.38 -26.85
N SER A 79 5.69 -0.70 -25.97
CA SER A 79 6.05 0.71 -26.13
C SER A 79 7.17 0.91 -27.14
N ASN A 80 8.04 -0.09 -27.29
CA ASN A 80 9.18 -0.04 -28.18
C ASN A 80 8.77 -0.26 -29.65
N MET A 81 8.53 0.84 -30.36
CA MET A 81 8.17 0.82 -31.79
C MET A 81 9.37 0.42 -32.65
N GLN A 82 9.14 -0.29 -33.74
CA GLN A 82 10.16 -0.89 -34.57
C GLN A 82 10.01 -0.46 -36.06
N ASN A 83 11.13 -0.46 -36.77
CA ASN A 83 11.15 -0.14 -38.20
C ASN A 83 10.60 -1.29 -39.06
N GLU A 84 10.20 -0.97 -40.27
CA GLU A 84 9.85 -1.97 -41.31
C GLU A 84 10.99 -2.96 -41.51
N GLY A 85 10.65 -4.23 -41.75
CA GLY A 85 11.61 -5.30 -42.02
C GLY A 85 12.23 -5.93 -40.77
N VAL A 86 11.94 -5.40 -39.59
CA VAL A 86 12.43 -6.00 -38.32
C VAL A 86 11.66 -7.27 -38.02
N SER A 87 12.38 -8.36 -37.76
CA SER A 87 11.78 -9.59 -37.24
C SER A 87 11.51 -9.47 -35.76
N PHE A 88 10.34 -9.93 -35.31
CA PHE A 88 9.95 -9.90 -33.91
C PHE A 88 9.46 -11.25 -33.41
N ALA A 89 9.58 -11.47 -32.10
CA ALA A 89 8.98 -12.60 -31.39
C ALA A 89 8.48 -12.15 -30.02
N ILE A 90 7.24 -12.54 -29.68
CA ILE A 90 6.64 -12.37 -28.39
C ILE A 90 6.64 -13.72 -27.68
N THR A 91 7.21 -13.76 -26.49
CA THR A 91 7.26 -14.97 -25.66
C THR A 91 6.72 -14.67 -24.26
N VAL A 92 6.21 -15.71 -23.59
CA VAL A 92 5.89 -15.60 -22.16
C VAL A 92 7.19 -15.60 -21.37
N ASN A 93 7.42 -14.54 -20.62
CA ASN A 93 8.57 -14.39 -19.72
C ASN A 93 8.28 -15.06 -18.38
N THR A 94 7.11 -14.73 -17.80
CA THR A 94 6.66 -15.29 -16.51
C THR A 94 5.21 -15.71 -16.66
N GLN A 95 4.91 -16.96 -16.37
CA GLN A 95 3.55 -17.47 -16.34
C GLN A 95 2.78 -16.87 -15.15
N PRO A 96 1.47 -16.62 -15.30
CA PRO A 96 0.64 -16.26 -14.16
C PRO A 96 0.55 -17.41 -13.15
N THR A 97 0.35 -17.10 -11.89
CA THR A 97 0.10 -18.11 -10.86
C THR A 97 -1.11 -18.97 -11.25
N ALA A 98 -0.95 -20.29 -11.14
CA ALA A 98 -1.98 -21.27 -11.43
C ALA A 98 -2.52 -21.28 -12.87
N GLN A 99 -1.84 -20.64 -13.81
CA GLN A 99 -2.22 -20.65 -15.22
C GLN A 99 -1.02 -20.99 -16.13
N THR A 100 -1.34 -21.52 -17.30
CA THR A 100 -0.38 -21.68 -18.39
C THR A 100 -0.88 -20.88 -19.59
N CYS A 101 -0.08 -19.89 -19.99
CA CYS A 101 -0.35 -19.04 -21.13
C CYS A 101 0.50 -19.47 -22.33
N THR A 102 -0.10 -19.53 -23.51
CA THR A 102 0.54 -19.84 -24.78
C THR A 102 0.36 -18.71 -25.76
N VAL A 103 1.38 -18.42 -26.57
CA VAL A 103 1.35 -17.35 -27.56
C VAL A 103 1.15 -17.95 -28.94
N ALA A 104 0.08 -17.55 -29.62
CA ALA A 104 -0.17 -17.86 -31.03
C ALA A 104 0.07 -16.60 -31.87
N ASN A 105 0.63 -16.76 -33.08
CA ASN A 105 0.96 -15.66 -33.98
C ASN A 105 1.86 -14.57 -33.39
N GLY A 106 2.67 -14.93 -32.40
CA GLY A 106 3.54 -14.02 -31.66
C GLY A 106 4.83 -13.67 -32.38
N SER A 107 5.05 -14.14 -33.59
CA SER A 107 6.29 -13.85 -34.32
C SER A 107 6.01 -13.52 -35.79
N GLY A 108 6.89 -12.72 -36.38
CA GLY A 108 6.77 -12.28 -37.77
C GLY A 108 7.85 -11.29 -38.17
N THR A 109 7.65 -10.67 -39.31
CA THR A 109 8.44 -9.54 -39.77
C THR A 109 7.51 -8.37 -40.00
N LEU A 110 7.86 -7.21 -39.47
CA LEU A 110 7.07 -6.00 -39.63
C LEU A 110 7.02 -5.57 -41.11
N SER A 111 5.83 -5.35 -41.60
CA SER A 111 5.57 -4.72 -42.89
C SER A 111 5.12 -3.27 -42.67
N GLN A 112 4.63 -2.60 -43.69
CA GLN A 112 4.17 -1.20 -43.59
C GLN A 112 2.88 -1.01 -42.73
N SER A 113 2.78 -1.75 -41.63
CA SER A 113 1.66 -1.68 -40.70
C SER A 113 2.06 -2.27 -39.33
N ASN A 114 1.31 -1.92 -38.29
CA ASN A 114 1.44 -2.53 -36.97
C ASN A 114 1.20 -4.04 -37.03
N ALA A 115 1.94 -4.81 -36.21
CA ALA A 115 1.64 -6.21 -35.98
C ALA A 115 0.59 -6.33 -34.87
N GLU A 116 -0.62 -6.83 -35.18
CA GLU A 116 -1.77 -6.90 -34.25
C GLU A 116 -2.36 -8.33 -34.15
N THR A 117 -1.64 -9.34 -34.59
CA THR A 117 -2.14 -10.72 -34.73
C THR A 117 -1.82 -11.62 -33.55
N ALA A 118 -0.97 -11.17 -32.63
CA ALA A 118 -0.58 -11.97 -31.49
C ALA A 118 -1.77 -12.24 -30.56
N LEU A 119 -1.99 -13.51 -30.24
CA LEU A 119 -3.00 -13.96 -29.31
C LEU A 119 -2.34 -14.81 -28.22
N VAL A 120 -2.43 -14.34 -26.99
CA VAL A 120 -2.06 -15.12 -25.81
C VAL A 120 -3.33 -15.75 -25.24
N THR A 121 -3.32 -17.06 -25.03
CA THR A 121 -4.41 -17.76 -24.38
C THR A 121 -3.90 -18.38 -23.08
N CYS A 122 -4.54 -18.03 -21.98
CA CYS A 122 -4.21 -18.52 -20.65
C CYS A 122 -5.28 -19.53 -20.20
N GLU A 123 -4.84 -20.70 -19.80
CA GLU A 123 -5.70 -21.77 -19.29
C GLU A 123 -5.34 -22.03 -17.82
N THR A 124 -6.33 -22.21 -16.98
CA THR A 124 -6.12 -22.53 -15.58
C THR A 124 -5.55 -23.95 -15.45
N ASN A 125 -4.48 -24.08 -14.67
CA ASN A 125 -3.88 -25.38 -14.38
C ASN A 125 -4.78 -26.15 -13.42
N ALA A 126 -5.37 -27.23 -13.87
CA ALA A 126 -6.08 -28.15 -12.97
C ALA A 126 -5.09 -28.65 -11.91
N ASN A 127 -5.45 -28.57 -10.63
CA ASN A 127 -4.63 -28.92 -9.48
C ASN A 127 -3.41 -27.99 -9.21
N ALA A 128 -3.44 -26.73 -9.66
CA ALA A 128 -2.47 -25.77 -9.18
C ALA A 128 -2.69 -25.53 -7.69
N GLU A 129 -1.61 -25.61 -6.92
CA GLU A 129 -1.62 -25.18 -5.52
C GLU A 129 -1.70 -23.65 -5.46
N LEU A 130 -2.65 -23.17 -4.72
CA LEU A 130 -2.94 -21.76 -4.53
C LEU A 130 -2.77 -21.41 -3.06
N THR A 131 -2.43 -20.16 -2.81
CA THR A 131 -2.34 -19.61 -1.45
C THR A 131 -3.54 -18.70 -1.22
N GLY A 132 -4.23 -18.91 -0.10
CA GLY A 132 -5.26 -18.03 0.44
C GLY A 132 -4.80 -17.43 1.76
N ILE A 133 -5.42 -16.34 2.15
CA ILE A 133 -5.23 -15.72 3.47
C ILE A 133 -6.53 -15.80 4.24
N PHE A 134 -6.47 -16.32 5.47
CA PHE A 134 -7.56 -16.24 6.42
C PHE A 134 -7.40 -15.00 7.28
N ARG A 135 -8.43 -14.15 7.29
CA ARG A 135 -8.33 -12.80 7.85
C ARG A 135 -9.58 -12.38 8.63
N ASP A 136 -9.38 -12.00 9.85
CA ASP A 136 -10.05 -11.01 10.69
C ASP A 136 -9.14 -9.75 10.75
N SER A 137 -8.04 -9.72 11.46
CA SER A 137 -6.67 -9.44 11.00
C SER A 137 -6.05 -10.73 10.46
N PRO A 138 -4.82 -10.75 9.89
CA PRO A 138 -4.18 -12.00 9.51
C PRO A 138 -4.18 -12.99 10.66
N VAL A 139 -4.80 -14.15 10.50
CA VAL A 139 -4.94 -15.16 11.56
C VAL A 139 -3.86 -16.21 11.41
N ALA A 140 -2.83 -16.12 12.25
CA ALA A 140 -1.71 -17.05 12.31
C ALA A 140 -2.02 -18.26 13.20
N GLY A 141 -1.49 -19.43 12.83
CA GLY A 141 -1.49 -20.62 13.68
C GLY A 141 -2.84 -21.33 13.82
N ILE A 142 -3.91 -20.92 13.13
CA ILE A 142 -5.16 -21.66 13.13
C ILE A 142 -5.05 -22.89 12.23
N HIS A 143 -5.61 -24.00 12.69
CA HIS A 143 -5.62 -25.24 11.90
C HIS A 143 -6.62 -25.13 10.73
N TYR A 144 -6.22 -25.64 9.56
CA TYR A 144 -7.10 -25.73 8.38
C TYR A 144 -7.00 -27.10 7.72
N GLN A 145 -8.08 -27.49 7.05
CA GLN A 145 -8.15 -28.71 6.24
C GLN A 145 -8.99 -28.45 4.99
N THR A 146 -8.50 -28.91 3.83
CA THR A 146 -9.22 -28.82 2.55
C THR A 146 -9.85 -30.16 2.13
N ASP A 147 -10.67 -30.15 1.08
CA ASP A 147 -11.31 -31.36 0.53
C ASP A 147 -10.30 -32.41 0.06
N SER A 148 -9.15 -32.00 -0.49
CA SER A 148 -8.07 -32.90 -0.90
C SER A 148 -7.22 -33.42 0.25
N GLN A 149 -7.61 -33.09 1.49
CA GLN A 149 -6.88 -33.45 2.71
C GLN A 149 -5.54 -32.70 2.87
N THR A 150 -5.39 -31.54 2.22
CA THR A 150 -4.33 -30.60 2.62
C THR A 150 -4.65 -30.12 4.02
N ASP A 151 -3.73 -30.37 4.95
CA ASP A 151 -3.89 -30.20 6.38
C ASP A 151 -2.70 -29.40 6.92
N GLY A 152 -2.96 -28.39 7.74
CA GLY A 152 -1.89 -27.54 8.27
C GLY A 152 -2.39 -26.49 9.24
N THR A 153 -1.49 -25.59 9.56
CA THR A 153 -1.79 -24.34 10.28
C THR A 153 -1.45 -23.16 9.41
N THR A 154 -2.21 -22.09 9.53
CA THR A 154 -1.93 -20.86 8.79
C THR A 154 -0.56 -20.29 9.17
N SER A 155 0.12 -19.66 8.18
CA SER A 155 1.38 -18.99 8.39
C SER A 155 1.23 -17.73 9.28
N ASP A 156 2.35 -17.09 9.59
CA ASP A 156 2.40 -15.87 10.38
C ASP A 156 1.59 -14.71 9.79
N ILE A 157 1.23 -14.79 8.52
CA ILE A 157 0.40 -13.79 7.81
C ILE A 157 -0.96 -14.37 7.39
N GLY A 158 -1.38 -15.46 8.03
CA GLY A 158 -2.69 -16.09 7.80
C GLY A 158 -2.79 -16.96 6.55
N GLU A 159 -1.66 -17.30 5.88
CA GLU A 159 -1.70 -18.08 4.64
C GLU A 159 -2.05 -19.54 4.86
N PHE A 160 -2.87 -20.08 3.98
CA PHE A 160 -3.17 -21.52 3.84
C PHE A 160 -3.07 -21.96 2.39
N GLN A 161 -2.82 -23.26 2.17
CA GLN A 161 -2.68 -23.83 0.83
C GLN A 161 -3.95 -24.57 0.44
N TYR A 162 -4.37 -24.43 -0.82
CA TYR A 162 -5.54 -25.10 -1.37
C TYR A 162 -5.42 -25.33 -2.87
N LEU A 163 -6.21 -26.24 -3.42
CA LEU A 163 -6.38 -26.40 -4.86
C LEU A 163 -7.62 -25.65 -5.33
N GLN A 164 -7.60 -25.19 -6.56
CA GLN A 164 -8.71 -24.42 -7.11
C GLN A 164 -10.02 -25.21 -7.06
N GLY A 165 -11.07 -24.60 -6.51
CA GLY A 165 -12.40 -25.15 -6.40
C GLY A 165 -12.67 -25.98 -5.14
N GLU A 166 -11.69 -26.07 -4.24
CA GLU A 166 -11.85 -26.76 -2.96
C GLU A 166 -12.67 -25.96 -1.94
N GLN A 167 -13.13 -26.67 -0.94
CA GLN A 167 -13.61 -26.09 0.32
C GLN A 167 -12.48 -26.14 1.33
N VAL A 168 -12.49 -25.20 2.27
CA VAL A 168 -11.60 -25.18 3.44
C VAL A 168 -12.41 -25.09 4.72
N THR A 169 -11.95 -25.80 5.75
CA THR A 169 -12.51 -25.77 7.09
C THR A 169 -11.42 -25.36 8.07
N PHE A 170 -11.66 -24.32 8.85
CA PHE A 170 -10.76 -23.88 9.91
C PHE A 170 -11.22 -24.42 11.26
N SER A 171 -10.29 -24.57 12.22
CA SER A 171 -10.61 -25.03 13.56
C SER A 171 -9.59 -24.61 14.61
N VAL A 172 -10.06 -24.48 15.87
CA VAL A 172 -9.20 -24.35 17.04
C VAL A 172 -9.55 -25.45 18.03
N GLY A 173 -8.61 -26.36 18.27
CA GLY A 173 -8.89 -27.58 19.04
C GLY A 173 -10.01 -28.40 18.42
N ALA A 174 -11.07 -28.70 19.19
CA ALA A 174 -12.23 -29.43 18.69
C ALA A 174 -13.37 -28.52 18.17
N ILE A 175 -13.19 -27.19 18.22
CA ILE A 175 -14.18 -26.24 17.70
C ILE A 175 -13.92 -26.05 16.21
N GLN A 176 -14.80 -26.56 15.37
CA GLN A 176 -14.74 -26.43 13.92
C GLN A 176 -15.62 -25.29 13.43
N PHE A 177 -15.13 -24.54 12.44
CA PHE A 177 -15.91 -23.53 11.73
C PHE A 177 -16.66 -24.19 10.56
N PRO A 178 -17.74 -23.59 10.06
CA PRO A 178 -18.37 -24.05 8.83
C PRO A 178 -17.38 -24.05 7.66
N SER A 179 -17.49 -25.07 6.80
CA SER A 179 -16.69 -25.13 5.59
C SER A 179 -17.11 -24.04 4.59
N THR A 180 -16.15 -23.42 3.92
CA THR A 180 -16.37 -22.39 2.92
C THR A 180 -15.54 -22.65 1.67
N ALA A 181 -15.86 -22.00 0.54
CA ALA A 181 -15.04 -22.06 -0.66
C ALA A 181 -13.66 -21.49 -0.40
N ALA A 182 -12.62 -22.25 -0.70
CA ALA A 182 -11.25 -21.77 -0.61
C ALA A 182 -11.00 -20.73 -1.70
N SER A 183 -10.42 -19.58 -1.31
CA SER A 183 -10.16 -18.43 -2.18
C SER A 183 -8.93 -17.67 -1.70
N ALA A 184 -8.47 -16.69 -2.48
CA ALA A 184 -7.32 -15.88 -2.14
C ALA A 184 -7.50 -15.09 -0.81
N LEU A 185 -8.74 -14.75 -0.48
CA LEU A 185 -9.10 -14.13 0.79
C LEU A 185 -10.33 -14.83 1.36
N VAL A 186 -10.23 -15.33 2.58
CA VAL A 186 -11.34 -15.89 3.36
C VAL A 186 -11.45 -15.12 4.66
N THR A 187 -12.64 -14.64 4.99
CA THR A 187 -12.91 -13.94 6.25
C THR A 187 -14.02 -14.66 7.04
N PRO A 188 -14.26 -14.32 8.29
CA PRO A 188 -15.42 -14.79 9.04
C PRO A 188 -16.77 -14.57 8.32
N THR A 189 -16.86 -13.60 7.43
CA THR A 189 -18.07 -13.33 6.63
C THR A 189 -18.36 -14.46 5.63
N GLU A 190 -17.35 -14.92 4.88
CA GLU A 190 -17.48 -16.02 3.92
C GLU A 190 -17.81 -17.34 4.65
N ILE A 191 -17.13 -17.58 5.78
CA ILE A 191 -17.36 -18.79 6.60
C ILE A 191 -18.78 -18.81 7.16
N ALA A 192 -19.27 -17.68 7.63
CA ALA A 192 -20.61 -17.57 8.21
C ALA A 192 -21.73 -17.66 7.17
N ALA A 193 -21.45 -17.43 5.88
CA ALA A 193 -22.40 -17.52 4.78
C ALA A 193 -23.73 -16.77 5.05
N GLY A 194 -23.65 -15.59 5.66
CA GLY A 194 -24.81 -14.75 6.01
C GLY A 194 -25.43 -15.03 7.39
N ASN A 195 -24.86 -15.93 8.19
CA ASN A 195 -25.27 -16.14 9.57
C ASN A 195 -24.48 -15.21 10.52
N GLU A 196 -25.09 -14.10 10.93
CA GLU A 196 -24.44 -13.12 11.81
C GLU A 196 -24.01 -13.70 13.16
N VAL A 197 -24.76 -14.62 13.73
CA VAL A 197 -24.40 -15.30 14.99
C VAL A 197 -23.07 -16.05 14.83
N THR A 198 -22.96 -16.82 13.75
CA THR A 198 -21.73 -17.57 13.43
C THR A 198 -20.55 -16.62 13.24
N LYS A 199 -20.74 -15.52 12.48
CA LYS A 199 -19.70 -14.52 12.26
C LYS A 199 -19.19 -13.93 13.57
N VAL A 200 -20.11 -13.46 14.42
CA VAL A 200 -19.76 -12.85 15.72
C VAL A 200 -19.01 -13.86 16.60
N ASN A 201 -19.50 -15.09 16.69
CA ASN A 201 -18.87 -16.12 17.50
C ASN A 201 -17.44 -16.45 17.04
N ILE A 202 -17.19 -16.49 15.71
CA ILE A 202 -15.86 -16.70 15.15
C ILE A 202 -14.96 -15.52 15.54
N LEU A 203 -15.40 -14.28 15.31
CA LEU A 203 -14.65 -13.07 15.65
C LEU A 203 -14.27 -13.03 17.13
N GLN A 204 -15.23 -13.23 18.02
CA GLN A 204 -14.99 -13.24 19.45
C GLN A 204 -13.99 -14.34 19.86
N LEU A 205 -14.11 -15.54 19.31
CA LEU A 205 -13.20 -16.65 19.60
C LEU A 205 -11.76 -16.31 19.17
N LEU A 206 -11.59 -15.90 17.92
CA LEU A 206 -10.26 -15.59 17.36
C LEU A 206 -9.57 -14.49 18.16
N GLN A 207 -10.24 -13.38 18.35
CA GLN A 207 -9.68 -12.21 19.03
C GLN A 207 -9.45 -12.46 20.54
N THR A 208 -10.24 -13.36 21.18
CA THR A 208 -9.99 -13.77 22.58
C THR A 208 -8.75 -14.64 22.71
N LEU A 209 -8.45 -15.43 21.69
CA LEU A 209 -7.30 -16.34 21.67
C LEU A 209 -6.03 -15.70 21.15
N ASP A 210 -6.07 -14.42 20.81
CA ASP A 210 -4.87 -13.72 20.40
C ASP A 210 -3.81 -13.72 21.49
N GLN A 211 -2.58 -14.04 21.08
CA GLN A 211 -1.48 -14.32 22.00
C GLN A 211 -1.11 -13.13 22.88
N ASP A 212 -1.09 -11.94 22.30
CA ASP A 212 -0.60 -10.72 22.95
C ASP A 212 -1.71 -9.70 23.19
N CYS A 213 -2.97 -10.09 22.90
CA CYS A 213 -4.17 -9.28 23.08
C CYS A 213 -4.20 -8.00 22.21
N ASP A 214 -3.36 -7.93 21.18
CA ASP A 214 -3.32 -6.83 20.24
C ASP A 214 -3.71 -7.31 18.85
N VAL A 215 -4.99 -7.47 18.63
CA VAL A 215 -5.56 -7.99 17.38
C VAL A 215 -5.23 -7.11 16.16
N GLU A 216 -4.79 -5.87 16.37
CA GLU A 216 -4.45 -4.94 15.29
C GLU A 216 -3.10 -5.28 14.64
N ASN A 217 -2.21 -5.97 15.33
CA ASN A 217 -0.95 -6.43 14.76
C ASN A 217 -1.04 -7.83 14.11
N GLY A 218 -2.22 -8.42 14.07
CA GLY A 218 -2.51 -9.79 13.65
C GLY A 218 -3.02 -10.63 14.83
N ILE A 219 -3.70 -11.72 14.53
CA ILE A 219 -4.21 -12.65 15.53
C ILE A 219 -3.33 -13.89 15.53
N GLN A 220 -2.71 -14.20 16.68
CA GLN A 220 -1.82 -15.35 16.82
C GLN A 220 -2.43 -16.44 17.70
N ILE A 221 -2.84 -17.55 17.09
CA ILE A 221 -3.37 -18.72 17.79
C ILE A 221 -2.23 -19.67 18.12
N LYS A 222 -1.89 -19.81 19.41
CA LYS A 222 -0.82 -20.73 19.85
C LYS A 222 -1.25 -22.19 19.81
N SER A 223 -0.27 -23.10 19.70
CA SER A 223 -0.51 -24.53 19.91
C SER A 223 -1.17 -24.85 21.27
N SER A 224 -0.83 -24.09 22.31
CA SER A 224 -1.47 -24.23 23.63
C SER A 224 -2.98 -23.92 23.64
N HIS A 225 -3.46 -23.07 22.73
CA HIS A 225 -4.91 -22.80 22.59
C HIS A 225 -5.62 -24.01 21.92
N HIS A 226 -4.99 -24.67 20.94
CA HIS A 226 -5.49 -25.92 20.39
C HIS A 226 -5.53 -27.02 21.43
N ASP A 227 -4.48 -27.16 22.25
CA ASP A 227 -4.43 -28.14 23.33
C ASP A 227 -5.50 -27.87 24.40
N LEU A 228 -5.68 -26.58 24.77
CA LEU A 228 -6.70 -26.15 25.74
C LEU A 228 -8.11 -26.56 25.29
N LEU A 229 -8.41 -26.38 24.01
CA LEU A 229 -9.73 -26.64 23.42
C LEU A 229 -9.86 -28.01 22.75
N ALA A 230 -8.86 -28.90 22.88
CA ALA A 230 -8.81 -30.18 22.19
C ALA A 230 -10.01 -31.11 22.48
N ASN A 231 -10.63 -30.96 23.65
CA ASN A 231 -11.82 -31.74 24.05
C ASN A 231 -13.08 -30.88 24.20
N THR A 232 -13.05 -29.63 23.74
CA THR A 232 -14.17 -28.68 23.86
C THR A 232 -14.93 -28.66 22.54
N VAL A 233 -15.99 -29.48 22.46
CA VAL A 233 -16.85 -29.54 21.26
C VAL A 233 -18.01 -28.58 21.45
N LEU A 234 -18.00 -27.48 20.71
CA LEU A 234 -19.06 -26.47 20.70
C LEU A 234 -19.52 -26.19 19.26
N ASP A 235 -20.80 -25.87 19.11
CA ASP A 235 -21.36 -25.43 17.84
C ASP A 235 -21.17 -23.92 17.70
N ILE A 236 -20.24 -23.50 16.85
CA ILE A 236 -19.94 -22.09 16.58
C ILE A 236 -21.15 -21.29 16.05
N SER A 237 -22.19 -21.99 15.54
CA SER A 237 -23.41 -21.37 15.04
C SER A 237 -24.49 -21.21 16.11
N SER A 238 -24.23 -21.66 17.33
CA SER A 238 -25.19 -21.58 18.45
C SER A 238 -25.30 -20.16 19.00
N THR A 239 -26.50 -19.72 19.31
CA THR A 239 -26.76 -18.47 20.04
C THR A 239 -26.26 -18.49 21.47
N ASP A 240 -25.98 -19.68 22.02
CA ASP A 240 -25.46 -19.85 23.38
C ASP A 240 -23.94 -20.11 23.40
N PHE A 241 -23.28 -19.95 22.24
CA PHE A 241 -21.85 -20.27 22.08
C PHE A 241 -20.97 -19.51 23.08
N ASP A 242 -21.17 -18.22 23.23
CA ASP A 242 -20.41 -17.33 24.13
C ASP A 242 -20.52 -17.78 25.59
N SER A 243 -21.73 -18.14 26.05
CA SER A 243 -21.94 -18.62 27.40
C SER A 243 -21.32 -20.01 27.65
N GLN A 244 -21.38 -20.88 26.64
CA GLN A 244 -20.77 -22.22 26.69
C GLN A 244 -19.26 -22.13 26.68
N LEU A 245 -18.68 -21.26 25.85
CA LEU A 245 -17.22 -21.07 25.75
C LEU A 245 -16.66 -20.45 27.03
N ASN A 246 -17.30 -19.42 27.59
CA ASN A 246 -16.89 -18.83 28.87
C ASN A 246 -16.95 -19.88 30.00
N THR A 247 -17.95 -20.76 30.00
CA THR A 247 -18.05 -21.89 30.95
C THR A 247 -16.89 -22.87 30.75
N ALA A 248 -16.53 -23.16 29.50
CA ALA A 248 -15.38 -24.01 29.18
C ALA A 248 -14.07 -23.36 29.66
N PHE A 249 -13.82 -22.10 29.38
CA PHE A 249 -12.64 -21.38 29.82
C PHE A 249 -12.49 -21.39 31.36
N ALA A 250 -13.59 -21.14 32.08
CA ALA A 250 -13.61 -21.21 33.51
C ALA A 250 -13.30 -22.62 34.05
N SER A 251 -13.89 -23.67 33.43
CA SER A 251 -13.67 -25.06 33.82
C SER A 251 -12.25 -25.56 33.53
N LEU A 252 -11.63 -25.04 32.50
CA LEU A 252 -10.24 -25.34 32.11
C LEU A 252 -9.21 -24.51 32.89
N GLY A 253 -9.66 -23.54 33.68
CA GLY A 253 -8.77 -22.64 34.43
C GLY A 253 -7.86 -21.78 33.56
N SER A 254 -8.31 -21.45 32.36
CA SER A 254 -7.50 -20.73 31.38
C SER A 254 -7.23 -19.27 31.76
N GLY A 255 -8.10 -18.68 32.58
CA GLY A 255 -8.08 -17.24 32.87
C GLY A 255 -8.62 -16.37 31.71
N LEU A 256 -8.97 -16.97 30.59
CA LEU A 256 -9.54 -16.26 29.43
C LEU A 256 -11.01 -15.89 29.69
N SER A 257 -11.41 -14.78 29.10
CA SER A 257 -12.80 -14.31 29.05
C SER A 257 -13.08 -13.80 27.65
N LEU A 258 -14.19 -14.26 27.09
CA LEU A 258 -14.58 -13.88 25.73
C LEU A 258 -14.75 -12.35 25.63
N ILE A 259 -14.18 -11.76 24.59
CA ILE A 259 -14.36 -10.32 24.33
C ILE A 259 -15.80 -10.01 23.94
N GLY A 260 -16.21 -8.75 24.09
CA GLY A 260 -17.56 -8.32 23.75
C GLY A 260 -17.81 -8.31 22.24
N GLU A 261 -19.04 -8.63 21.84
CA GLU A 261 -19.50 -8.60 20.44
C GLU A 261 -19.19 -7.27 19.75
N ALA A 262 -19.51 -6.13 20.40
CA ALA A 262 -19.28 -4.80 19.83
C ALA A 262 -17.80 -4.52 19.56
N GLN A 263 -16.91 -4.98 20.45
CA GLN A 263 -15.47 -4.86 20.27
C GLN A 263 -14.99 -5.71 19.08
N ALA A 264 -15.45 -6.96 19.01
CA ALA A 264 -15.07 -7.88 17.95
C ALA A 264 -15.50 -7.38 16.56
N LEU A 265 -16.72 -6.86 16.45
CA LEU A 265 -17.24 -6.28 15.21
C LEU A 265 -16.51 -4.99 14.82
N SER A 266 -16.18 -4.13 15.80
CA SER A 266 -15.46 -2.89 15.53
C SER A 266 -14.05 -3.16 14.98
N HIS A 267 -13.33 -4.11 15.58
CA HIS A 267 -12.03 -4.53 15.06
C HIS A 267 -12.14 -5.08 13.63
N PHE A 268 -13.08 -5.98 13.39
CA PHE A 268 -13.28 -6.58 12.07
C PHE A 268 -13.61 -5.53 10.99
N ASP A 269 -14.43 -4.52 11.31
CA ASP A 269 -14.72 -3.43 10.39
C ASP A 269 -13.46 -2.61 10.07
N ASN A 270 -12.67 -2.26 11.08
CA ASN A 270 -11.40 -1.56 10.89
C ASN A 270 -10.42 -2.38 10.05
N SER A 271 -10.27 -3.67 10.35
CA SER A 271 -9.41 -4.57 9.59
C SER A 271 -9.83 -4.68 8.10
N ASN A 272 -11.12 -4.71 7.83
CA ASN A 272 -11.62 -4.69 6.45
C ASN A 272 -11.37 -3.34 5.77
N ARG A 273 -11.53 -2.22 6.49
CA ARG A 273 -11.21 -0.87 5.96
C ARG A 273 -9.75 -0.75 5.56
N ASN A 274 -8.85 -1.41 6.29
CA ASN A 274 -7.42 -1.43 5.96
C ASN A 274 -7.14 -2.07 4.58
N LEU A 275 -8.02 -2.95 4.09
CA LEU A 275 -7.88 -3.50 2.73
C LEU A 275 -8.04 -2.43 1.64
N LEU A 276 -8.74 -1.34 1.91
CA LEU A 276 -8.92 -0.26 0.93
C LEU A 276 -7.71 0.66 0.86
N LEU A 277 -6.97 0.82 1.97
CA LEU A 277 -5.87 1.76 2.09
C LEU A 277 -4.75 1.50 1.07
N GLY A 278 -4.05 2.56 0.69
CA GLY A 278 -2.97 2.53 -0.30
C GLY A 278 -3.45 2.94 -1.68
N SER A 279 -2.67 2.59 -2.70
CA SER A 279 -2.84 3.13 -4.04
C SER A 279 -3.26 2.09 -5.05
N TRP A 280 -4.09 2.54 -5.97
CA TRP A 280 -4.76 1.73 -6.96
C TRP A 280 -4.60 2.36 -8.35
N LEU A 281 -4.17 1.56 -9.31
CA LEU A 281 -3.93 2.00 -10.69
C LEU A 281 -5.09 1.59 -11.60
N LEU A 282 -5.63 2.57 -12.32
CA LEU A 282 -6.44 2.36 -13.50
C LEU A 282 -5.58 2.74 -14.72
N SER A 283 -5.27 1.78 -15.57
CA SER A 283 -4.55 2.02 -16.83
C SER A 283 -5.50 1.85 -18.00
N GLU A 284 -5.73 2.92 -18.74
CA GLU A 284 -6.57 2.95 -19.94
C GLU A 284 -5.76 2.88 -21.23
N GLY A 285 -4.44 2.90 -21.12
CA GLY A 285 -3.48 2.83 -22.21
C GLY A 285 -2.14 3.49 -21.87
N ALA A 286 -1.22 3.54 -22.81
CA ALA A 286 0.04 4.23 -22.61
C ALA A 286 -0.19 5.74 -22.44
N GLY A 287 0.33 6.33 -21.38
CA GLY A 287 0.14 7.74 -21.04
C GLY A 287 -1.27 8.08 -20.57
N GLN A 288 -2.04 7.08 -20.10
CA GLN A 288 -3.41 7.22 -19.61
C GLN A 288 -3.56 6.44 -18.31
N SER A 289 -2.77 6.79 -17.31
CA SER A 289 -2.82 6.19 -15.98
C SER A 289 -3.59 7.11 -15.04
N ASN A 290 -4.40 6.51 -14.19
CA ASN A 290 -5.06 7.20 -13.09
C ASN A 290 -4.67 6.49 -11.80
N ILE A 291 -4.21 7.24 -10.80
CA ILE A 291 -3.83 6.69 -9.51
C ILE A 291 -4.79 7.21 -8.45
N LEU A 292 -5.56 6.30 -7.88
CA LEU A 292 -6.43 6.55 -6.74
C LEU A 292 -5.72 6.06 -5.48
N THR A 293 -5.54 6.94 -4.50
CA THR A 293 -4.92 6.62 -3.22
C THR A 293 -5.89 6.89 -2.08
N PHE A 294 -6.14 5.88 -1.25
CA PHE A 294 -6.82 6.05 0.03
C PHE A 294 -5.74 6.23 1.11
N ILE A 295 -5.68 7.44 1.65
CA ILE A 295 -4.62 7.87 2.57
C ILE A 295 -4.84 7.27 3.96
N ASP A 296 -6.07 7.35 4.44
CA ASP A 296 -6.56 6.82 5.70
C ASP A 296 -8.04 6.39 5.56
N HIS A 297 -8.73 6.09 6.64
CA HIS A 297 -10.14 5.66 6.62
C HIS A 297 -11.14 6.76 6.22
N SER A 298 -10.67 7.95 5.87
CA SER A 298 -11.53 9.11 5.57
C SER A 298 -11.10 9.92 4.37
N ARG A 299 -9.83 9.90 3.97
CA ARG A 299 -9.27 10.78 2.94
C ARG A 299 -8.79 10.00 1.73
N TYR A 300 -9.00 10.57 0.55
CA TYR A 300 -8.49 10.03 -0.70
C TYR A 300 -7.87 11.13 -1.56
N LEU A 301 -7.04 10.73 -2.49
CA LEU A 301 -6.56 11.56 -3.59
C LEU A 301 -6.57 10.77 -4.90
N LEU A 302 -6.72 11.48 -6.00
CA LEU A 302 -6.70 10.92 -7.34
C LEU A 302 -5.89 11.84 -8.24
N ILE A 303 -5.04 11.25 -9.10
CA ILE A 303 -4.28 11.98 -10.11
C ILE A 303 -4.47 11.33 -11.48
N HIS A 304 -4.63 12.16 -12.51
CA HIS A 304 -4.78 11.78 -13.90
C HIS A 304 -3.52 12.10 -14.71
N GLU A 305 -2.93 11.11 -15.40
CA GLU A 305 -1.74 11.30 -16.25
C GLU A 305 -2.05 12.08 -17.52
N SER A 306 -3.20 11.83 -18.15
CA SER A 306 -3.57 12.48 -19.41
C SER A 306 -4.79 13.37 -19.26
N SER A 307 -4.95 14.31 -20.20
CA SER A 307 -6.24 14.99 -20.41
C SER A 307 -7.22 13.98 -21.00
N GLY A 308 -7.98 13.31 -20.13
CA GLY A 308 -8.96 12.30 -20.52
C GLY A 308 -10.23 12.86 -21.15
N ASP A 309 -11.17 11.96 -21.44
CA ASP A 309 -12.53 12.33 -21.86
C ASP A 309 -13.22 13.16 -20.75
N GLY A 310 -13.66 14.37 -21.07
CA GLY A 310 -14.34 15.27 -20.12
C GLY A 310 -13.63 16.61 -19.91
N GLY A 311 -12.46 16.84 -20.53
CA GLY A 311 -11.78 18.14 -20.52
C GLY A 311 -10.86 18.36 -19.31
N GLN A 312 -10.45 17.29 -18.64
CA GLN A 312 -9.43 17.33 -17.61
C GLN A 312 -8.08 17.78 -18.18
N ALA A 313 -7.32 18.54 -17.41
CA ALA A 313 -5.94 18.81 -17.75
C ALA A 313 -5.05 17.59 -17.44
N ALA A 314 -3.93 17.43 -18.13
CA ALA A 314 -2.93 16.44 -17.76
C ALA A 314 -2.33 16.77 -16.38
N ALA A 315 -1.97 15.75 -15.62
CA ALA A 315 -1.50 15.83 -14.23
C ALA A 315 -2.48 16.60 -13.30
N SER A 316 -3.78 16.50 -13.58
CA SER A 316 -4.82 17.05 -12.72
C SER A 316 -5.12 16.15 -11.53
N VAL A 317 -5.57 16.76 -10.44
CA VAL A 317 -5.71 16.11 -9.13
C VAL A 317 -7.09 16.37 -8.55
N GLU A 318 -7.62 15.36 -7.85
CA GLU A 318 -8.78 15.47 -6.96
C GLU A 318 -8.38 15.02 -5.55
N TYR A 319 -8.80 15.76 -4.53
CA TYR A 319 -8.57 15.47 -3.14
C TYR A 319 -9.84 15.67 -2.32
N GLY A 320 -10.16 14.70 -1.47
CA GLY A 320 -11.40 14.77 -0.72
C GLY A 320 -11.51 13.74 0.40
N ASN A 321 -12.70 13.70 1.00
CA ASN A 321 -13.05 12.68 1.98
C ASN A 321 -13.92 11.61 1.35
N TYR A 322 -13.84 10.40 1.89
CA TYR A 322 -14.71 9.29 1.52
C TYR A 322 -15.34 8.63 2.76
N SER A 323 -16.40 7.91 2.52
CA SER A 323 -17.01 6.99 3.48
C SER A 323 -17.27 5.67 2.78
N TRP A 324 -16.87 4.59 3.40
CA TRP A 324 -17.07 3.23 2.90
C TRP A 324 -17.56 2.31 4.00
N ASP A 325 -18.62 1.57 3.70
CA ASP A 325 -19.15 0.49 4.54
C ASP A 325 -18.62 -0.83 3.97
N SER A 326 -17.71 -1.48 4.69
CA SER A 326 -17.04 -2.69 4.26
C SER A 326 -17.99 -3.88 4.09
N VAL A 327 -19.15 -3.88 4.76
CA VAL A 327 -20.14 -4.96 4.72
C VAL A 327 -21.05 -4.86 3.49
N THR A 328 -21.57 -3.66 3.24
CA THR A 328 -22.51 -3.42 2.12
C THR A 328 -21.79 -3.00 0.84
N GLY A 329 -20.54 -2.55 0.95
CA GLY A 329 -19.77 -1.94 -0.11
C GLY A 329 -20.23 -0.51 -0.43
N SER A 330 -21.19 0.06 0.33
CA SER A 330 -21.69 1.42 0.09
C SER A 330 -20.55 2.43 0.18
N PHE A 331 -20.41 3.27 -0.84
CA PHE A 331 -19.31 4.21 -0.99
C PHE A 331 -19.82 5.61 -1.33
N SER A 332 -19.21 6.62 -0.75
CA SER A 332 -19.50 8.01 -1.08
C SER A 332 -18.26 8.88 -0.90
N VAL A 333 -18.20 9.97 -1.65
CA VAL A 333 -17.11 10.95 -1.58
C VAL A 333 -17.62 12.36 -1.37
N SER A 334 -16.80 13.22 -0.78
CA SER A 334 -17.00 14.66 -0.71
C SER A 334 -15.70 15.39 -1.03
N LEU A 335 -15.78 16.39 -1.89
CA LEU A 335 -14.63 17.12 -2.41
C LEU A 335 -14.08 18.11 -1.38
N ILE A 336 -12.74 18.17 -1.27
CA ILE A 336 -12.02 19.25 -0.59
C ILE A 336 -11.42 20.20 -1.63
N GLY A 337 -10.76 19.68 -2.66
CA GLY A 337 -10.18 20.46 -3.73
C GLY A 337 -9.94 19.63 -4.98
N GLN A 338 -9.95 20.30 -6.14
CA GLN A 338 -9.73 19.64 -7.42
C GLN A 338 -9.14 20.57 -8.46
N SER A 339 -8.38 20.02 -9.39
CA SER A 339 -7.97 20.65 -10.66
C SER A 339 -8.42 19.87 -11.89
N ASP A 340 -9.08 18.72 -11.70
CA ASP A 340 -9.55 17.81 -12.74
C ASP A 340 -10.90 18.19 -13.36
N GLY A 341 -11.60 19.16 -12.79
CA GLY A 341 -12.86 19.70 -13.33
C GLY A 341 -14.05 18.78 -13.11
N SER A 342 -14.44 18.00 -14.10
CA SER A 342 -15.57 17.07 -14.05
C SER A 342 -15.16 15.60 -14.06
N GLY A 343 -13.89 15.34 -13.92
CA GLY A 343 -13.33 13.98 -13.80
C GLY A 343 -13.26 13.50 -12.37
N GLY A 344 -12.66 12.33 -12.18
CA GLY A 344 -12.38 11.80 -10.86
C GLY A 344 -13.54 11.01 -10.23
N LEU A 345 -13.49 10.87 -8.92
CA LEU A 345 -14.54 10.20 -8.13
C LEU A 345 -15.71 11.11 -7.84
N TYR A 346 -15.45 12.41 -7.71
CA TYR A 346 -16.45 13.44 -7.49
C TYR A 346 -16.84 14.11 -8.81
N ASP A 347 -17.85 13.57 -9.45
CA ASP A 347 -18.52 14.22 -10.58
C ASP A 347 -19.97 14.50 -10.19
N GLY A 348 -20.45 15.71 -10.47
CA GLY A 348 -21.83 16.10 -10.21
C GLY A 348 -22.89 15.26 -10.96
N SER A 349 -22.47 14.40 -11.90
CA SER A 349 -23.32 13.55 -12.73
C SER A 349 -23.08 12.06 -12.58
N SER A 350 -21.89 11.63 -12.21
CA SER A 350 -21.49 10.22 -12.03
C SER A 350 -21.00 10.02 -10.61
N VAL A 351 -21.74 9.27 -9.82
CA VAL A 351 -21.40 9.02 -8.43
C VAL A 351 -20.95 7.57 -8.29
N VAL A 352 -19.75 7.34 -7.79
CA VAL A 352 -19.36 6.04 -7.28
C VAL A 352 -20.21 5.76 -6.05
N ASN A 353 -20.99 4.69 -6.07
CA ASN A 353 -21.88 4.34 -4.96
C ASN A 353 -21.54 3.03 -4.28
N LYS A 354 -20.63 2.25 -4.85
CA LYS A 354 -20.18 0.99 -4.29
C LYS A 354 -18.70 0.77 -4.58
N ALA A 355 -17.99 0.29 -3.57
CA ALA A 355 -16.62 -0.19 -3.69
C ALA A 355 -16.53 -1.63 -3.16
N GLU A 356 -15.92 -2.52 -3.94
CA GLU A 356 -15.62 -3.90 -3.57
C GLU A 356 -14.10 -4.09 -3.67
N VAL A 357 -13.47 -4.48 -2.58
CA VAL A 357 -12.02 -4.59 -2.49
C VAL A 357 -11.59 -6.04 -2.27
N SER A 358 -10.49 -6.41 -2.89
CA SER A 358 -9.76 -7.64 -2.63
C SER A 358 -8.29 -7.30 -2.31
N LEU A 359 -7.45 -8.30 -2.11
CA LEU A 359 -6.01 -8.07 -1.87
C LEU A 359 -5.34 -7.29 -2.99
N THR A 360 -5.74 -7.51 -4.24
CA THR A 360 -5.05 -6.95 -5.42
C THR A 360 -5.93 -6.09 -6.32
N THR A 361 -7.25 -6.12 -6.13
CA THR A 361 -8.19 -5.39 -7.00
C THR A 361 -9.19 -4.59 -6.22
N LEU A 362 -9.51 -3.41 -6.72
CA LEU A 362 -10.59 -2.55 -6.27
C LEU A 362 -11.57 -2.36 -7.41
N LYS A 363 -12.83 -2.73 -7.18
CA LYS A 363 -13.91 -2.54 -8.14
C LYS A 363 -14.83 -1.43 -7.65
N LEU A 364 -14.97 -0.40 -8.45
CA LEU A 364 -15.89 0.72 -8.21
C LEU A 364 -17.10 0.59 -9.12
N THR A 365 -18.30 0.78 -8.57
CA THR A 365 -19.55 0.80 -9.33
C THR A 365 -20.09 2.21 -9.41
N LEU A 366 -20.31 2.69 -10.63
CA LEU A 366 -20.88 4.00 -10.93
C LEU A 366 -22.38 3.89 -11.22
N THR A 367 -23.14 4.90 -10.80
CA THR A 367 -24.60 4.95 -10.98
C THR A 367 -25.06 5.61 -12.28
N ASP A 368 -24.13 5.91 -13.17
CA ASP A 368 -24.44 6.63 -14.40
C ASP A 368 -25.20 5.75 -15.40
N ASN A 369 -26.42 6.13 -15.76
CA ASN A 369 -27.30 5.62 -16.85
C ASN A 369 -27.31 4.08 -17.13
N GLY A 370 -26.90 3.29 -16.16
CA GLY A 370 -26.73 1.84 -16.19
C GLY A 370 -25.40 1.51 -15.49
N ALA A 371 -25.43 0.71 -14.44
CA ALA A 371 -24.26 0.41 -13.63
C ALA A 371 -23.03 0.03 -14.50
N SER A 372 -22.03 0.90 -14.52
CA SER A 372 -20.72 0.61 -15.09
C SER A 372 -19.75 0.30 -13.95
N ASN A 373 -18.83 -0.62 -14.21
CA ASN A 373 -17.82 -1.01 -13.24
C ASN A 373 -16.44 -0.59 -13.75
N ILE A 374 -15.64 -0.03 -12.85
CA ILE A 374 -14.22 0.26 -13.07
C ILE A 374 -13.44 -0.66 -12.14
N THR A 375 -12.40 -1.31 -12.66
CA THR A 375 -11.52 -2.16 -11.85
C THR A 375 -10.12 -1.56 -11.85
N LEU A 376 -9.61 -1.30 -10.67
CA LEU A 376 -8.26 -0.81 -10.42
C LEU A 376 -7.42 -1.95 -9.83
N THR A 377 -6.13 -1.90 -10.04
CA THR A 377 -5.17 -2.85 -9.46
C THR A 377 -4.31 -2.17 -8.41
N ARG A 378 -4.00 -2.89 -7.33
CA ARG A 378 -3.16 -2.38 -6.26
C ARG A 378 -1.76 -2.09 -6.76
N ILE A 379 -1.20 -0.95 -6.34
CA ILE A 379 0.18 -0.57 -6.63
C ILE A 379 1.05 -1.09 -5.48
N GLU A 380 1.62 -2.27 -5.68
CA GLU A 380 2.56 -2.88 -4.75
C GLU A 380 3.47 -3.86 -5.50
N ASP A 381 4.67 -4.10 -4.99
CA ASP A 381 5.57 -5.16 -5.44
C ASP A 381 6.31 -5.73 -4.23
N ALA A 382 6.06 -7.00 -3.91
CA ALA A 382 6.72 -7.68 -2.79
C ALA A 382 8.25 -7.78 -2.95
N SER A 383 8.75 -7.65 -4.18
CA SER A 383 10.18 -7.69 -4.49
C SER A 383 10.86 -6.31 -4.49
N ASP A 384 10.08 -5.22 -4.49
CA ASP A 384 10.59 -3.85 -4.47
C ASP A 384 9.78 -2.99 -3.49
N ALA A 385 10.33 -2.77 -2.30
CA ALA A 385 9.69 -2.02 -1.24
C ALA A 385 9.44 -0.53 -1.59
N LEU A 386 10.14 -0.01 -2.61
CA LEU A 386 9.93 1.37 -3.09
C LEU A 386 8.56 1.55 -3.73
N ILE A 387 8.04 0.51 -4.40
CA ILE A 387 6.76 0.58 -5.11
C ILE A 387 5.61 0.82 -4.12
N GLY A 388 4.79 1.83 -4.43
CA GLY A 388 3.69 2.32 -3.61
C GLY A 388 3.75 3.81 -3.40
N THR A 389 2.87 4.35 -2.57
CA THR A 389 2.76 5.78 -2.30
C THR A 389 3.39 6.13 -0.95
N TRP A 390 4.08 7.24 -0.93
CA TRP A 390 4.82 7.76 0.20
C TRP A 390 4.35 9.18 0.49
N HIS A 391 4.02 9.44 1.74
CA HIS A 391 3.65 10.75 2.22
C HIS A 391 4.91 11.54 2.53
N VAL A 392 5.05 12.69 1.89
CA VAL A 392 6.10 13.66 2.14
C VAL A 392 5.55 14.66 3.14
N TYR A 393 6.13 14.66 4.32
CA TYR A 393 5.86 15.66 5.31
C TYR A 393 7.00 16.67 5.34
N ASP A 394 6.72 17.93 5.03
CA ASP A 394 7.64 19.03 5.16
C ASP A 394 7.09 20.04 6.17
N PRO A 395 7.70 20.16 7.35
CA PRO A 395 7.22 21.07 8.39
C PRO A 395 7.43 22.56 8.05
N GLU A 396 8.22 22.87 7.03
CA GLU A 396 8.52 24.23 6.61
C GLU A 396 7.61 24.73 5.48
N THR A 397 6.94 23.84 4.79
CA THR A 397 6.01 24.14 3.70
C THR A 397 4.63 23.57 3.99
N GLU A 398 3.58 24.29 3.65
CA GLU A 398 2.18 23.87 3.82
C GLU A 398 1.76 22.72 2.89
N ASN A 399 2.72 21.95 2.36
CA ASN A 399 2.45 20.92 1.37
C ASN A 399 2.33 19.54 1.99
N ASP A 400 1.13 19.04 1.92
CA ASP A 400 0.86 17.61 2.02
C ASP A 400 1.09 17.02 0.62
N SER A 401 2.24 16.39 0.43
CA SER A 401 2.64 15.84 -0.86
C SER A 401 2.75 14.31 -0.78
N PHE A 402 2.36 13.67 -1.87
CA PHE A 402 2.36 12.20 -1.97
C PHE A 402 3.11 11.77 -3.22
N VAL A 403 4.15 10.99 -3.05
CA VAL A 403 4.93 10.42 -4.15
C VAL A 403 4.55 8.96 -4.32
N THR A 404 4.12 8.58 -5.51
CA THR A 404 3.84 7.20 -5.87
C THR A 404 4.91 6.68 -6.82
N PHE A 405 5.63 5.63 -6.40
CA PHE A 405 6.51 4.88 -7.27
C PHE A 405 5.75 3.71 -7.89
N LEU A 406 5.83 3.62 -9.21
CA LEU A 406 5.18 2.61 -10.02
C LEU A 406 6.21 1.59 -10.51
N PRO A 407 5.79 0.37 -10.91
CA PRO A 407 6.65 -0.53 -11.65
C PRO A 407 7.24 0.13 -12.91
N ASN A 408 8.38 -0.38 -13.40
CA ASN A 408 9.09 0.11 -14.59
C ASN A 408 9.68 1.52 -14.45
N GLN A 409 10.04 1.92 -13.23
CA GLN A 409 10.68 3.21 -12.95
C GLN A 409 9.81 4.43 -13.32
N ALA A 410 8.49 4.28 -13.30
CA ALA A 410 7.56 5.40 -13.39
C ALA A 410 7.26 5.95 -12.00
N TYR A 411 6.84 7.21 -11.94
CA TYR A 411 6.41 7.86 -10.71
C TYR A 411 5.29 8.85 -10.95
N ALA A 412 4.60 9.20 -9.89
CA ALA A 412 3.72 10.36 -9.83
C ALA A 412 3.94 11.10 -8.50
N ILE A 413 3.78 12.40 -8.50
CA ILE A 413 3.69 13.21 -7.28
C ILE A 413 2.42 14.02 -7.28
N VAL A 414 1.83 14.21 -6.10
CA VAL A 414 0.58 14.96 -5.90
C VAL A 414 0.78 15.94 -4.76
N HIS A 415 0.35 17.17 -4.98
CA HIS A 415 0.27 18.23 -3.98
C HIS A 415 -1.21 18.52 -3.68
N THR A 416 -1.60 18.40 -2.40
CA THR A 416 -3.01 18.54 -1.99
C THR A 416 -3.37 19.95 -1.52
N ALA A 417 -2.38 20.72 -1.10
CA ALA A 417 -2.55 22.08 -0.62
C ALA A 417 -1.73 23.09 -1.43
N ASN A 418 -1.98 24.37 -1.21
CA ASN A 418 -1.11 25.42 -1.71
C ASN A 418 0.21 25.34 -0.93
N SER A 419 1.29 24.93 -1.58
CA SER A 419 2.60 25.14 -1.00
C SER A 419 2.93 26.62 -1.03
N ASP A 420 3.67 27.07 -0.05
CA ASP A 420 4.20 28.43 -0.06
C ASP A 420 5.12 28.65 -1.27
N SER A 421 5.16 29.88 -1.70
CA SER A 421 5.88 30.33 -2.87
C SER A 421 7.35 29.94 -2.82
N TYR A 422 7.72 28.87 -3.54
CA TYR A 422 9.11 28.68 -3.90
C TYR A 422 9.50 29.75 -4.93
N GLU A 423 10.50 30.57 -4.62
CA GLU A 423 11.00 31.67 -5.46
C GLU A 423 9.95 32.71 -5.93
N GLY A 424 8.87 32.92 -5.16
CA GLY A 424 7.85 33.92 -5.48
C GLY A 424 6.82 33.48 -6.51
N GLN A 425 6.75 32.19 -6.82
CA GLN A 425 5.64 31.58 -7.55
C GLN A 425 4.56 31.20 -6.54
N SER A 426 3.32 31.54 -6.81
CA SER A 426 2.20 31.00 -6.04
C SER A 426 1.99 29.55 -6.43
N PRO A 427 2.04 28.59 -5.50
CA PRO A 427 1.85 27.20 -5.83
C PRO A 427 0.44 26.93 -6.31
N GLN A 428 0.30 25.92 -7.12
CA GLN A 428 -0.98 25.46 -7.61
C GLN A 428 -1.53 24.46 -6.60
N ALA A 429 -2.66 24.78 -5.96
CA ALA A 429 -3.38 23.81 -5.20
C ALA A 429 -3.82 22.65 -6.09
N GLN A 430 -3.80 21.42 -5.55
CA GLN A 430 -4.20 20.21 -6.27
C GLN A 430 -3.51 20.10 -7.62
N SER A 431 -2.22 20.06 -7.58
CA SER A 431 -1.34 19.88 -8.75
C SER A 431 -0.53 18.60 -8.64
N GLY A 432 0.11 18.20 -9.71
CA GLY A 432 0.96 17.01 -9.71
C GLY A 432 1.79 16.83 -10.97
N GLU A 433 2.50 15.72 -10.98
CA GLU A 433 3.46 15.38 -12.01
C GLU A 433 3.45 13.86 -12.23
N PHE A 434 3.57 13.42 -13.48
CA PHE A 434 3.90 12.05 -13.85
C PHE A 434 5.20 12.01 -14.62
N GLY A 435 5.99 10.98 -14.41
CA GLY A 435 7.23 10.83 -15.12
C GLY A 435 7.92 9.48 -14.90
N HIS A 436 9.20 9.49 -15.19
CA HIS A 436 10.08 8.34 -15.03
C HIS A 436 11.34 8.75 -14.29
N TYR A 437 11.91 7.81 -13.56
CA TYR A 437 13.20 8.00 -12.91
C TYR A 437 14.23 6.99 -13.40
N VAL A 438 15.49 7.38 -13.33
CA VAL A 438 16.62 6.49 -13.58
C VAL A 438 17.47 6.45 -12.32
N LYS A 439 17.85 5.25 -11.89
CA LYS A 439 18.80 5.03 -10.81
C LYS A 439 20.14 4.61 -11.39
N ASP A 440 21.18 5.36 -11.09
CA ASP A 440 22.56 5.01 -11.43
C ASP A 440 23.52 5.19 -10.23
N ALA A 441 24.84 5.16 -10.48
CA ALA A 441 25.84 5.30 -9.42
C ALA A 441 25.86 6.70 -8.77
N SER A 442 25.25 7.71 -9.39
CA SER A 442 25.18 9.10 -8.90
C SER A 442 23.87 9.39 -8.16
N GLY A 443 22.92 8.44 -8.16
CA GLY A 443 21.64 8.57 -7.47
C GLY A 443 20.44 8.42 -8.40
N TYR A 444 19.41 9.19 -8.10
CA TYR A 444 18.13 9.17 -8.80
C TYR A 444 17.92 10.45 -9.60
N LYS A 445 17.60 10.29 -10.87
CA LYS A 445 17.26 11.38 -11.79
C LYS A 445 15.82 11.20 -12.25
N PHE A 446 15.01 12.23 -12.05
CA PHE A 446 13.60 12.27 -12.45
C PHE A 446 13.42 13.04 -13.75
N THR A 447 12.40 12.66 -14.52
CA THR A 447 12.03 13.34 -15.76
C THR A 447 10.51 13.30 -15.88
N ALA A 448 9.87 14.47 -15.92
CA ALA A 448 8.43 14.57 -16.08
C ALA A 448 8.02 14.27 -17.53
N SER A 449 6.93 13.54 -17.67
CA SER A 449 6.20 13.37 -18.93
C SER A 449 5.10 14.40 -19.06
N VAL A 450 4.40 14.66 -17.97
CA VAL A 450 3.37 15.68 -17.81
C VAL A 450 3.44 16.25 -16.42
N GLU A 451 3.17 17.55 -16.26
CA GLU A 451 3.22 18.27 -15.00
C GLU A 451 2.18 19.39 -14.95
N SER A 452 1.70 19.71 -13.77
CA SER A 452 0.85 20.88 -13.47
C SER A 452 1.34 21.66 -12.24
N ASP A 453 2.38 21.18 -11.57
CA ASP A 453 2.96 21.72 -10.34
C ASP A 453 4.13 22.67 -10.57
N GLY A 454 4.58 22.80 -11.83
CA GLY A 454 5.66 23.69 -12.21
C GLY A 454 7.01 23.25 -11.60
N PRO A 455 7.73 24.12 -10.87
CA PRO A 455 9.02 23.76 -10.28
C PRO A 455 8.91 23.01 -8.94
N ASN A 456 7.69 22.66 -8.49
CA ASN A 456 7.47 22.09 -7.14
C ASN A 456 7.43 20.55 -7.12
N GLY A 457 7.57 19.88 -8.28
CA GLY A 457 7.61 18.42 -8.39
C GLY A 457 8.98 17.82 -8.07
N LEU A 458 9.13 16.54 -8.40
CA LEU A 458 10.43 15.85 -8.35
C LEU A 458 11.31 16.20 -9.57
N TYR A 459 10.72 16.69 -10.63
CA TYR A 459 11.40 17.18 -11.81
C TYR A 459 11.40 18.70 -11.83
N ASP A 460 12.59 19.28 -11.99
CA ASP A 460 12.77 20.70 -12.27
C ASP A 460 13.49 20.87 -13.61
N ALA A 461 12.82 21.55 -14.53
CA ALA A 461 13.34 21.83 -15.87
C ALA A 461 14.65 22.65 -15.83
N GLN A 462 14.91 23.43 -14.78
CA GLN A 462 16.15 24.19 -14.61
C GLN A 462 17.32 23.30 -14.19
N SER A 463 17.05 22.16 -13.56
CA SER A 463 18.03 21.17 -13.13
C SER A 463 17.89 19.82 -13.83
N ALA A 464 17.31 19.79 -15.03
CA ALA A 464 16.96 18.59 -15.80
C ALA A 464 18.10 17.58 -16.01
N ASP A 465 19.35 18.02 -15.98
CA ASP A 465 20.52 17.14 -16.10
C ASP A 465 21.09 16.68 -14.75
N ALA A 466 20.56 17.17 -13.63
CA ALA A 466 21.03 16.82 -12.29
C ALA A 466 20.29 15.56 -11.77
N HIS A 467 20.96 14.83 -10.86
CA HIS A 467 20.28 13.85 -10.03
C HIS A 467 19.66 14.58 -8.84
N GLN A 468 18.38 14.47 -8.65
CA GLN A 468 17.64 15.13 -7.57
C GLN A 468 18.00 14.51 -6.20
N PHE A 469 18.12 13.19 -6.15
CA PHE A 469 18.49 12.50 -4.92
C PHE A 469 19.76 11.67 -5.09
N SER A 470 20.68 11.78 -4.13
CA SER A 470 21.88 10.93 -4.04
C SER A 470 21.54 9.51 -3.61
N SER A 471 20.52 9.36 -2.78
CA SER A 471 20.04 8.05 -2.32
C SER A 471 18.56 8.07 -1.97
N ILE A 472 17.90 6.96 -2.24
CA ILE A 472 16.58 6.62 -1.68
C ILE A 472 16.74 5.23 -1.08
N SER A 473 16.37 5.07 0.18
CA SER A 473 16.36 3.80 0.90
C SER A 473 15.02 3.61 1.60
N THR A 474 14.53 2.38 1.62
CA THR A 474 13.29 2.02 2.28
C THR A 474 13.59 1.08 3.43
N SER A 475 12.90 1.27 4.55
CA SER A 475 12.88 0.31 5.64
C SER A 475 11.76 -0.71 5.44
N GLN A 476 11.90 -1.87 6.07
CA GLN A 476 10.82 -2.87 6.13
C GLN A 476 9.60 -2.38 6.94
N TRP A 477 9.71 -1.24 7.59
CA TRP A 477 8.72 -0.64 8.47
C TRP A 477 7.85 0.42 7.78
N GLY A 478 8.03 0.60 6.46
CA GLY A 478 7.29 1.59 5.70
C GLY A 478 7.80 3.02 5.87
N GLU A 479 9.07 3.18 6.23
CA GLU A 479 9.75 4.48 6.18
C GLU A 479 10.66 4.52 4.95
N MET A 480 10.71 5.64 4.29
CA MET A 480 11.64 5.94 3.20
C MET A 480 12.48 7.13 3.60
N MET A 481 13.79 7.03 3.38
CA MET A 481 14.71 8.16 3.52
C MET A 481 15.24 8.53 2.15
N ALA A 482 15.03 9.76 1.75
CA ALA A 482 15.55 10.34 0.51
C ALA A 482 16.54 11.45 0.85
N THR A 483 17.76 11.38 0.28
CA THR A 483 18.79 12.40 0.47
C THR A 483 18.92 13.20 -0.81
N GLU A 484 18.56 14.46 -0.75
CA GLU A 484 18.60 15.38 -1.87
C GLU A 484 20.05 15.75 -2.24
N ASN A 485 20.29 15.99 -3.54
CA ASN A 485 21.55 16.51 -4.05
C ASN A 485 21.49 18.03 -4.07
N GLY A 486 22.54 18.67 -3.61
CA GLY A 486 22.68 20.12 -3.70
C GLY A 486 23.47 20.70 -2.52
N PRO A 487 23.86 21.96 -2.58
CA PRO A 487 24.60 22.61 -1.50
C PRO A 487 23.75 22.80 -0.23
N ASP A 488 22.44 22.84 -0.39
CA ASP A 488 21.44 22.97 0.69
C ASP A 488 20.61 21.69 0.86
N GLY A 489 21.02 20.60 0.19
CA GLY A 489 20.28 19.33 0.17
C GLY A 489 20.19 18.69 1.55
N GLY A 490 18.98 18.29 1.92
CA GLY A 490 18.63 17.64 3.17
C GLY A 490 18.33 16.14 3.01
N THR A 491 18.01 15.50 4.12
CA THR A 491 17.43 14.16 4.13
C THR A 491 15.99 14.26 4.58
N PHE A 492 15.09 13.74 3.77
CA PHE A 492 13.66 13.68 4.04
C PHE A 492 13.28 12.28 4.50
N THR A 493 12.37 12.21 5.45
CA THR A 493 11.72 10.95 5.85
C THR A 493 10.29 10.98 5.34
N LEU A 494 9.88 9.89 4.69
CA LEU A 494 8.55 9.71 4.14
C LEU A 494 7.93 8.44 4.71
N ASP A 495 6.65 8.49 5.02
CA ASP A 495 5.89 7.34 5.51
C ASP A 495 5.08 6.70 4.38
N LYS A 496 5.08 5.37 4.31
CA LYS A 496 4.31 4.63 3.30
C LYS A 496 2.81 4.78 3.58
N VAL A 497 2.08 5.20 2.56
CA VAL A 497 0.62 5.28 2.61
C VAL A 497 0.02 3.89 2.41
N GLY A 498 -1.01 3.59 3.19
CA GLY A 498 -1.73 2.34 3.14
C GLY A 498 -1.35 1.37 4.24
N SER A 499 -2.07 0.25 4.29
CA SER A 499 -1.77 -0.80 5.23
C SER A 499 -0.62 -1.66 4.70
N PHE A 500 0.36 -1.92 5.54
CA PHE A 500 1.36 -2.94 5.30
C PHE A 500 1.31 -3.94 6.44
N VAL A 501 1.52 -5.19 6.07
CA VAL A 501 1.44 -6.28 7.03
C VAL A 501 2.71 -6.29 7.86
N THR A 502 2.55 -6.13 9.16
CA THR A 502 3.64 -6.10 10.14
C THR A 502 3.32 -7.11 11.23
N GLU A 503 4.09 -8.12 11.39
CA GLU A 503 4.02 -9.06 12.49
C GLU A 503 5.19 -8.81 13.43
N LEU A 504 4.92 -8.77 14.70
CA LEU A 504 5.93 -8.67 15.75
C LEU A 504 6.24 -10.05 16.29
N VAL A 505 7.26 -10.67 15.76
CA VAL A 505 7.76 -11.94 16.27
C VAL A 505 8.88 -11.65 17.27
N ASP A 506 8.70 -12.04 18.51
CA ASP A 506 9.76 -12.07 19.51
C ASP A 506 10.85 -13.06 19.06
N LYS A 507 11.83 -12.54 18.36
CA LYS A 507 13.08 -13.27 18.13
C LYS A 507 14.17 -12.63 18.97
N PRO A 508 14.92 -13.41 19.74
CA PRO A 508 16.15 -12.91 20.34
C PRO A 508 17.03 -12.43 19.17
N SER A 509 17.15 -11.15 18.99
CA SER A 509 18.06 -10.59 18.00
C SER A 509 19.49 -10.83 18.48
N ALA A 510 20.32 -11.39 17.62
CA ALA A 510 21.77 -11.47 17.86
C ALA A 510 22.44 -10.09 17.78
N ALA A 511 21.74 -9.06 17.31
CA ALA A 511 22.26 -7.70 17.19
C ALA A 511 21.95 -6.89 18.47
N ALA A 512 22.95 -6.18 18.96
CA ALA A 512 22.78 -5.28 20.09
C ALA A 512 21.73 -4.21 19.78
N GLY A 513 20.74 -4.09 20.64
CA GLY A 513 19.79 -2.98 20.59
C GLY A 513 18.44 -3.25 19.98
N THR A 514 18.15 -4.45 19.53
CA THR A 514 16.80 -4.78 19.04
C THR A 514 16.20 -5.93 19.81
N SER A 515 15.01 -5.74 20.35
CA SER A 515 14.17 -6.80 20.88
C SER A 515 13.17 -7.30 19.84
N LEU A 516 13.13 -6.68 18.67
CA LEU A 516 12.20 -7.01 17.62
C LEU A 516 12.82 -7.97 16.63
N GLY A 517 12.12 -9.01 16.36
CA GLY A 517 12.37 -9.90 15.27
C GLY A 517 11.81 -9.35 13.98
N ARG A 518 10.86 -10.02 13.43
CA ARG A 518 10.21 -9.75 12.17
C ARG A 518 8.89 -9.01 12.41
N ILE A 519 8.57 -8.03 11.57
CA ILE A 519 7.26 -7.37 11.58
C ILE A 519 6.52 -7.77 10.31
N THR A 520 5.33 -8.34 10.43
CA THR A 520 4.53 -8.86 9.34
C THR A 520 3.04 -8.67 9.55
N SER A 521 2.55 -7.60 10.08
CA SER A 521 1.10 -7.38 10.18
C SER A 521 0.68 -6.03 9.65
N VAL A 522 -0.60 -5.82 9.49
CA VAL A 522 -1.11 -4.54 9.04
C VAL A 522 -0.80 -3.49 10.10
N ARG A 523 0.04 -2.54 9.73
CA ARG A 523 0.32 -1.39 10.55
C ARG A 523 -0.79 -0.37 10.33
N ASP A 524 -1.73 -0.37 11.22
CA ASP A 524 -2.66 0.73 11.35
C ASP A 524 -2.19 1.57 12.55
N ILE A 525 -1.83 2.82 12.28
CA ILE A 525 -1.34 3.73 13.31
C ILE A 525 -2.50 4.61 13.69
N GLU A 526 -3.00 4.45 14.92
CA GLU A 526 -3.99 5.37 15.45
C GLU A 526 -3.44 6.79 15.61
N GLY A 527 -2.15 6.95 15.64
CA GLY A 527 -1.49 8.22 15.87
C GLY A 527 -1.75 8.82 17.26
N PHE A 528 -0.86 9.67 17.71
CA PHE A 528 -1.17 10.52 18.84
C PHE A 528 -2.16 11.60 18.39
N SER A 529 -3.28 11.76 19.09
CA SER A 529 -4.05 12.98 18.96
C SER A 529 -3.35 14.11 19.71
N TYR A 530 -3.44 15.31 19.18
CA TYR A 530 -2.94 16.53 19.81
C TYR A 530 -3.27 16.61 21.31
N ASP A 531 -4.52 16.30 21.69
CA ASP A 531 -4.97 16.36 23.08
C ASP A 531 -4.50 15.17 23.94
N ALA A 532 -4.17 14.04 23.31
CA ALA A 532 -3.87 12.80 24.06
C ALA A 532 -2.47 12.79 24.67
N THR A 533 -1.52 13.53 24.09
CA THR A 533 -0.09 13.52 24.46
C THR A 533 0.34 14.72 25.28
N VAL A 534 -0.39 15.83 25.21
CA VAL A 534 0.01 17.09 25.85
C VAL A 534 -0.07 17.00 27.37
N ASN A 535 1.03 17.36 28.03
CA ASN A 535 1.17 17.37 29.49
C ASN A 535 0.93 16.01 30.16
N ARG A 536 1.08 14.91 29.43
CA ARG A 536 1.09 13.56 30.01
C ARG A 536 2.52 13.08 30.15
N LEU A 537 2.86 12.56 31.30
CA LEU A 537 4.11 11.83 31.49
C LEU A 537 3.87 10.37 31.16
N LEU A 538 4.46 9.91 30.05
CA LEU A 538 4.44 8.53 29.61
C LEU A 538 5.81 7.88 29.87
N GLN A 539 5.81 6.59 30.13
CA GLN A 539 7.03 5.83 30.36
C GLN A 539 7.09 4.65 29.39
N PHE A 540 8.27 4.37 28.87
CA PHE A 540 8.52 3.20 28.05
C PHE A 540 9.94 2.64 28.28
N ASP A 541 10.12 1.36 27.95
CA ASP A 541 11.34 0.62 28.12
C ASP A 541 11.95 0.25 26.77
N LEU A 542 13.24 0.60 26.57
CA LEU A 542 14.03 0.09 25.45
C LEU A 542 14.93 -1.05 25.96
N THR A 543 14.79 -2.25 25.35
CA THR A 543 15.60 -3.41 25.70
C THR A 543 16.76 -3.57 24.74
N PHE A 544 17.91 -4.03 25.24
CA PHE A 544 19.11 -4.25 24.45
C PHE A 544 19.55 -5.71 24.55
N ALA A 545 19.86 -6.33 23.42
CA ALA A 545 20.28 -7.74 23.40
C ALA A 545 21.66 -7.95 24.07
N THR A 546 22.55 -6.94 23.97
CA THR A 546 23.86 -6.92 24.63
C THR A 546 24.24 -5.49 24.97
N ASP A 547 24.91 -5.27 26.10
CA ASP A 547 25.45 -3.95 26.47
C ASP A 547 26.80 -3.71 25.80
N THR A 548 26.80 -3.48 24.50
CA THR A 548 28.03 -3.22 23.72
C THR A 548 28.49 -1.77 23.79
N GLN A 549 27.68 -0.85 24.33
CA GLN A 549 27.95 0.61 24.30
C GLN A 549 27.65 1.32 25.64
N ASN A 550 27.60 0.60 26.76
CA ASN A 550 27.19 1.17 28.07
C ASN A 550 25.79 1.83 28.05
N ARG A 551 24.89 1.33 27.23
CA ARG A 551 23.49 1.81 27.16
C ARG A 551 22.59 1.14 28.20
N CYS A 552 23.06 0.09 28.84
CA CYS A 552 22.33 -0.62 29.87
C CYS A 552 22.38 0.16 31.17
N THR A 553 21.33 0.86 31.46
CA THR A 553 21.16 1.62 32.72
C THR A 553 20.16 0.96 33.65
N THR A 554 19.33 0.07 33.13
CA THR A 554 18.28 -0.63 33.84
C THR A 554 18.34 -2.13 33.55
N GLU A 555 18.31 -2.96 34.56
CA GLU A 555 18.09 -4.40 34.45
C GLU A 555 16.63 -4.71 34.77
N PHE A 556 15.91 -5.26 33.78
CA PHE A 556 14.50 -5.58 33.91
C PHE A 556 14.30 -6.93 34.63
N ALA A 557 13.08 -7.17 35.11
CA ALA A 557 12.74 -8.36 35.92
C ALA A 557 12.99 -9.69 35.21
N ASN A 558 13.04 -9.70 33.88
CA ASN A 558 13.37 -10.86 33.03
C ASN A 558 14.89 -11.02 32.79
N GLY A 559 15.72 -10.19 33.44
CA GLY A 559 17.18 -10.20 33.27
C GLY A 559 17.67 -9.54 32.00
N GLN A 560 16.80 -8.89 31.23
CA GLN A 560 17.19 -8.11 30.05
C GLN A 560 17.79 -6.77 30.45
N CYS A 561 18.79 -6.38 29.73
CA CYS A 561 19.44 -5.08 29.83
C CYS A 561 18.68 -4.04 29.01
N GLY A 562 18.53 -2.83 29.52
CA GLY A 562 17.85 -1.78 28.79
C GLY A 562 17.99 -0.38 29.39
N ALA A 563 17.11 0.50 28.96
CA ALA A 563 16.94 1.85 29.48
C ALA A 563 15.46 2.19 29.58
N ARG A 564 15.06 2.83 30.65
CA ARG A 564 13.69 3.27 30.90
C ARG A 564 13.61 4.78 30.74
N TYR A 565 12.69 5.22 29.92
CA TYR A 565 12.50 6.64 29.60
C TYR A 565 11.16 7.14 30.07
N ASN A 566 11.16 8.29 30.71
CA ASN A 566 9.97 9.11 30.88
C ASN A 566 9.90 10.13 29.74
N MET A 567 8.78 10.19 29.05
CA MET A 567 8.50 11.08 27.94
C MET A 567 7.46 12.12 28.35
N LEU A 568 7.74 13.38 28.11
CA LEU A 568 6.80 14.48 28.31
C LEU A 568 6.76 15.33 27.05
N VAL A 569 5.56 15.53 26.51
CA VAL A 569 5.28 16.38 25.35
C VAL A 569 4.60 17.66 25.85
N GLN A 570 5.15 18.83 25.47
CA GLN A 570 4.71 20.14 25.94
C GLN A 570 4.74 21.17 24.81
N ASN A 571 4.15 22.35 25.06
CA ASN A 571 4.14 23.50 24.17
C ASN A 571 3.61 23.15 22.77
N VAL A 572 2.71 22.19 22.70
CA VAL A 572 2.15 21.72 21.43
C VAL A 572 1.27 22.81 20.85
N SER A 573 1.49 23.11 19.60
CA SER A 573 0.73 24.06 18.80
C SER A 573 0.56 23.52 17.41
N GLU A 574 -0.48 23.97 16.77
CA GLU A 574 -0.62 23.85 15.33
C GLU A 574 0.01 25.09 14.74
N ASN A 575 0.95 24.95 13.80
CA ASN A 575 1.50 26.09 13.10
C ASN A 575 0.45 26.62 12.09
N ASP A 576 0.75 27.75 11.45
CA ASP A 576 -0.16 28.36 10.47
C ASP A 576 -0.46 27.42 9.27
N MET A 577 0.24 26.31 9.22
CA MET A 577 0.23 25.29 8.18
C MET A 577 -0.61 24.04 8.52
N GLY A 578 -1.06 23.95 9.77
CA GLY A 578 -1.79 22.79 10.25
C GLY A 578 -0.91 21.66 10.80
N ASP A 579 0.43 21.87 10.85
CA ASP A 579 1.34 20.89 11.41
C ASP A 579 1.34 20.95 12.94
N VAL A 580 1.38 19.80 13.55
CA VAL A 580 1.52 19.71 14.99
C VAL A 580 3.00 19.68 15.36
N ILE A 581 3.44 20.73 16.02
CA ILE A 581 4.81 20.92 16.49
C ILE A 581 4.83 21.16 18.00
N GLY A 582 5.96 20.98 18.65
CA GLY A 582 6.11 21.25 20.08
C GLY A 582 7.44 20.77 20.64
N ASP A 583 7.52 20.72 21.97
CA ASP A 583 8.69 20.27 22.70
C ASP A 583 8.51 18.88 23.26
N ILE A 584 9.51 18.02 23.10
CA ILE A 584 9.59 16.71 23.72
C ILE A 584 10.77 16.65 24.69
N SER A 585 10.53 16.12 25.87
CA SER A 585 11.55 15.81 26.85
C SER A 585 11.56 14.32 27.15
N LEU A 586 12.68 13.67 26.91
CA LEU A 586 12.93 12.30 27.38
C LEU A 586 13.91 12.34 28.54
N ASN A 587 13.56 11.70 29.63
CA ASN A 587 14.43 11.54 30.80
C ASN A 587 14.69 10.06 31.06
N GLU A 588 15.94 9.62 30.93
CA GLU A 588 16.35 8.28 31.31
C GLU A 588 16.32 8.16 32.85
N VAL A 589 15.53 7.24 33.35
CA VAL A 589 15.13 7.18 34.79
C VAL A 589 16.31 6.91 35.71
N THR A 590 17.27 6.10 35.29
CA THR A 590 18.38 5.64 36.16
C THR A 590 19.56 6.61 36.12
N SER A 591 19.97 7.08 34.95
CA SER A 591 21.10 7.98 34.76
C SER A 591 20.73 9.47 34.89
N ASN A 592 19.44 9.80 34.87
CA ASN A 592 18.91 11.15 34.72
C ASN A 592 19.43 11.88 33.46
N ALA A 593 19.88 11.15 32.44
CA ALA A 593 20.21 11.75 31.16
C ALA A 593 18.94 12.29 30.51
N GLN A 594 19.03 13.54 30.04
CA GLN A 594 17.89 14.21 29.40
C GLN A 594 18.16 14.46 27.93
N VAL A 595 17.15 14.24 27.12
CA VAL A 595 17.05 14.69 25.73
C VAL A 595 15.89 15.69 25.70
N ASN A 596 16.17 16.90 25.28
CA ASN A 596 15.16 17.91 25.00
C ASN A 596 15.28 18.31 23.55
N SER A 597 14.21 18.24 22.81
CA SER A 597 14.20 18.54 21.38
C SER A 597 12.84 19.11 20.98
N ASP A 598 12.84 19.86 19.92
CA ASP A 598 11.64 20.16 19.17
C ASP A 598 11.22 18.87 18.44
N PHE A 599 9.92 18.66 18.28
CA PHE A 599 9.36 17.58 17.50
C PHE A 599 8.37 18.12 16.47
N TYR A 600 8.17 17.35 15.44
CA TYR A 600 6.98 17.44 14.60
C TYR A 600 6.23 16.13 14.63
N MET A 601 4.91 16.19 14.43
CA MET A 601 4.04 15.04 14.37
C MET A 601 3.47 14.91 12.96
N THR A 602 3.67 13.75 12.35
CA THR A 602 3.08 13.46 11.04
C THR A 602 1.56 13.41 11.11
N THR A 603 0.89 13.45 9.96
CA THR A 603 -0.57 13.24 9.86
C THR A 603 -1.01 11.86 10.37
N ALA A 604 -0.12 10.88 10.35
CA ALA A 604 -0.31 9.57 10.97
C ALA A 604 -0.10 9.57 12.49
N GLY A 605 0.22 10.73 13.10
CA GLY A 605 0.45 10.86 14.53
C GLY A 605 1.77 10.28 15.02
N THR A 606 2.77 10.14 14.15
CA THR A 606 4.14 9.74 14.53
C THR A 606 4.93 10.96 14.98
N LEU A 607 5.53 10.90 16.16
CA LEU A 607 6.44 11.93 16.65
C LEU A 607 7.83 11.71 16.07
N HIS A 608 8.42 12.75 15.49
CA HIS A 608 9.79 12.79 15.00
C HIS A 608 10.59 13.86 15.74
N PHE A 609 11.77 13.50 16.24
CA PHE A 609 12.63 14.44 16.97
C PHE A 609 14.10 13.98 17.00
N ALA A 610 15.02 14.93 17.22
CA ALA A 610 16.42 14.62 17.41
C ALA A 610 16.66 14.00 18.78
N PHE A 611 17.17 12.77 18.81
CA PHE A 611 17.54 12.07 20.06
C PHE A 611 18.95 12.44 20.52
N SER A 612 19.84 12.64 19.55
CA SER A 612 21.21 13.18 19.78
C SER A 612 21.67 13.93 18.54
N GLY A 613 22.81 14.60 18.58
CA GLY A 613 23.33 15.34 17.41
C GLY A 613 23.57 14.47 16.14
N SER A 614 23.37 13.17 16.20
CA SER A 614 23.58 12.22 15.09
C SER A 614 22.51 11.15 15.00
N GLN A 615 21.43 11.23 15.77
CA GLN A 615 20.39 10.22 15.80
C GLN A 615 19.00 10.85 15.87
N THR A 616 18.09 10.38 15.06
CA THR A 616 16.67 10.74 15.09
C THR A 616 15.88 9.61 15.73
N MET A 617 14.93 9.96 16.58
CA MET A 617 13.98 9.01 17.15
C MET A 617 12.58 9.30 16.61
N THR A 618 11.85 8.22 16.30
CA THR A 618 10.43 8.29 16.01
C THR A 618 9.65 7.46 17.02
N ILE A 619 8.46 7.91 17.37
CA ILE A 619 7.52 7.17 18.22
C ILE A 619 6.18 7.13 17.51
N SER A 620 5.80 5.96 17.03
CA SER A 620 4.57 5.72 16.29
C SER A 620 3.62 4.88 17.16
N PRO A 621 2.55 5.48 17.71
CA PRO A 621 1.53 4.71 18.41
C PRO A 621 0.88 3.71 17.48
N LEU A 622 0.65 2.50 17.97
CA LEU A 622 -0.05 1.45 17.25
C LEU A 622 -1.51 1.41 17.70
N LEU A 623 -2.40 1.06 16.78
CA LEU A 623 -3.74 0.61 17.16
C LEU A 623 -3.62 -0.62 18.07
N GLY A 624 -4.56 -0.76 18.95
CA GLY A 624 -4.54 -1.84 19.90
C GLY A 624 -3.79 -1.52 21.22
N LYS A 625 -3.99 -2.39 22.16
CA LYS A 625 -3.47 -2.24 23.52
C LYS A 625 -2.86 -3.55 23.97
N SER A 626 -1.88 -3.47 24.87
CA SER A 626 -1.38 -4.68 25.54
C SER A 626 -2.46 -5.35 26.39
N CYS A 627 -2.21 -6.59 26.79
CA CYS A 627 -3.10 -7.33 27.72
C CYS A 627 -3.35 -6.56 29.04
N GLN A 628 -2.50 -5.60 29.39
CA GLN A 628 -2.64 -4.71 30.53
C GLN A 628 -3.46 -3.45 30.20
N GLY A 629 -3.89 -3.27 28.94
CA GLY A 629 -4.63 -2.10 28.46
C GLY A 629 -3.78 -0.85 28.21
N ASN A 630 -2.45 -0.99 28.17
CA ASN A 630 -1.55 0.10 27.87
C ASN A 630 -1.46 0.32 26.36
N GLN A 631 -1.25 1.58 25.93
CA GLN A 631 -0.99 1.92 24.55
C GLN A 631 0.33 1.29 24.09
N ARG A 632 0.34 0.66 22.93
CA ARG A 632 1.57 0.16 22.29
C ARG A 632 2.11 1.20 21.32
N ALA A 633 3.42 1.22 21.14
CA ALA A 633 4.07 2.08 20.19
C ALA A 633 5.30 1.40 19.57
N LEU A 634 5.58 1.72 18.32
CA LEU A 634 6.83 1.40 17.66
C LEU A 634 7.79 2.58 17.88
N VAL A 635 8.94 2.31 18.50
CA VAL A 635 10.01 3.29 18.65
C VAL A 635 11.12 2.93 17.69
N SER A 636 11.54 3.88 16.86
CA SER A 636 12.73 3.72 16.03
C SER A 636 13.82 4.72 16.43
N LEU A 637 15.07 4.30 16.29
CA LEU A 637 16.24 5.15 16.45
C LEU A 637 17.13 4.97 15.22
N THR A 638 17.30 6.03 14.45
CA THR A 638 18.03 6.01 13.18
C THR A 638 19.29 6.87 13.32
N ASP A 639 20.44 6.35 12.92
CA ASP A 639 21.71 7.10 12.90
C ASP A 639 21.98 7.73 11.52
N THR A 640 23.01 8.57 11.42
CA THR A 640 23.41 9.25 10.18
C THR A 640 23.88 8.31 9.07
N SER A 641 24.08 7.03 9.37
CA SER A 641 24.42 5.99 8.40
C SER A 641 23.20 5.14 8.01
N ASN A 642 22.00 5.59 8.41
CA ASN A 642 20.73 4.89 8.20
C ASN A 642 20.63 3.51 8.87
N ASN A 643 21.46 3.26 9.90
CA ASN A 643 21.25 2.08 10.72
C ASN A 643 20.09 2.35 11.68
N GLN A 644 19.07 1.53 11.57
CA GLN A 644 17.86 1.64 12.36
C GLN A 644 17.78 0.57 13.43
N SER A 645 17.44 0.97 14.64
CA SER A 645 17.09 0.08 15.75
C SER A 645 15.63 0.29 16.09
N LEU A 646 14.89 -0.79 16.31
CA LEU A 646 13.45 -0.78 16.51
C LEU A 646 13.07 -1.48 17.80
N TRP A 647 12.04 -0.96 18.46
CA TRP A 647 11.44 -1.53 19.65
C TRP A 647 9.93 -1.44 19.60
N LEU A 648 9.25 -2.52 19.92
CA LEU A 648 7.86 -2.47 20.34
C LEU A 648 7.83 -2.16 21.84
N VAL A 649 7.15 -1.10 22.22
CA VAL A 649 7.07 -0.67 23.61
C VAL A 649 5.62 -0.51 24.05
N GLU A 650 5.40 -0.59 25.36
CA GLU A 650 4.15 -0.16 25.99
C GLU A 650 4.36 1.24 26.58
N LEU A 651 3.46 2.15 26.25
CA LEU A 651 3.43 3.48 26.85
C LEU A 651 2.58 3.43 28.12
N THR A 652 3.22 3.48 29.26
CA THR A 652 2.53 3.44 30.56
C THR A 652 2.47 4.84 31.17
N PRO A 653 1.35 5.22 31.83
CA PRO A 653 1.32 6.46 32.58
C PRO A 653 2.38 6.43 33.70
N ALA A 654 3.22 7.45 33.77
CA ALA A 654 4.18 7.63 34.86
C ALA A 654 3.68 8.70 35.86
N ALA A 655 4.09 8.58 37.10
CA ALA A 655 3.83 9.62 38.08
C ALA A 655 4.77 10.80 37.86
N LEU A 656 4.23 12.02 37.90
CA LEU A 656 5.01 13.26 37.86
C LEU A 656 5.92 13.38 39.09
#